data_9f6bc3dad107a3d56f591ae1c5b18661
#
_entry.id   9f6bc3dad107a3d56f591ae1c5b18661
#
_cell.length_a   1.000
_cell.length_b   1.000
_cell.length_c   1.000
_cell.angle_alpha   90.00
_cell.angle_beta   90.00
_cell.angle_gamma   90.00
#
_symmetry.space_group_name_H-M   'P 1'
#
loop_
_entity.id
_entity.type
_entity.pdbx_description
1 polymer ?
#
loop_
_entity_poly.entity_id
_entity_poly.type
_entity_poly.pdbx_seq_one_letter_code
_entity_poly.pdbx_strand_id
1 'polypeptide(L)'
;LFLVKIAANLFSEKTGIKGWPQIDKACLMTTFSKLNVPQREAIRYLDGPLLVIAGAGSGKTRVITEKMAYLIEEMGISAAHIAAITFTNKAAKEMLSRMKNRLSSSAIRGLTVSTFHSLGLKILRLEAQHLGYKPNFSILDASDAAGILSDIMETTSKDEVRKVSGRISALKNDFIDPAEAKSAAQTPWDEYLADVYFRYQETLKAYQAVDFDDLIRLPVVLFQARADVLERWQNTLRYLLLDEYQDTNLCQYTLIKLLAGARGMMTAVGDDDQSIYAWRGANRENLSLLQSDFPRLQVIKLEQNYRSSVRILQAANAVIANNPKLFDKKLWCELGMGDPLTIFQCKNEEHEAETVIQLMQAHKAEHRTRWSDYAILYRSNYQARIIEQGLRSFHVPYRMTGGQPFFDKAEIKTLLAYVKLIANPKDDTAFIRALTTPKRGVGNTTLAKMGAWASARKISLYEALESHGLSAEIGAAAAQALGEFYQLIDQFMHQANTGKSGEVLTRLCTQIGYEAHLYLTSETPKQGETKWKNVQELIAWLDKKQVEDGKNLVEMSLTIALMSLLDEQEDEELDAVHLSTLHASKGLEYPHVYLIGAEEGILPHSVSIENGDIEEERRLMYVGITRAKRSLTVTHCHKRRKAGEWEIIEPSRFINELPLADCRYFGRAQGEAQISKTEGASKLASLSAMLAAKAKPP
;
A
#
# COMPACT_ATOMS: atom_id res chain seq x y z
N LEU A 1 -40.31 -17.67 3.45
CA LEU A 1 -40.97 -16.79 2.46
C LEU A 1 -41.77 -15.67 3.15
N PHE A 2 -42.49 -15.94 4.24
CA PHE A 2 -43.29 -14.94 5.00
C PHE A 2 -42.37 -13.92 5.70
N LEU A 3 -41.28 -14.36 6.35
CA LEU A 3 -40.27 -13.50 7.00
C LEU A 3 -39.47 -12.68 5.98
N VAL A 4 -39.17 -13.24 4.80
CA VAL A 4 -38.49 -12.51 3.72
C VAL A 4 -39.39 -11.43 3.12
N LYS A 5 -40.71 -11.65 3.00
CA LYS A 5 -41.66 -10.63 2.56
C LYS A 5 -41.84 -9.51 3.61
N ILE A 6 -41.79 -9.85 4.89
CA ILE A 6 -41.87 -8.86 5.98
C ILE A 6 -40.58 -8.01 6.00
N ALA A 7 -39.42 -8.64 5.88
CA ALA A 7 -38.12 -7.93 5.77
C ALA A 7 -38.06 -7.02 4.53
N ALA A 8 -38.60 -7.48 3.40
CA ALA A 8 -38.69 -6.71 2.17
C ALA A 8 -39.59 -5.47 2.29
N ASN A 9 -40.77 -5.62 2.95
CA ASN A 9 -41.64 -4.50 3.18
C ASN A 9 -41.07 -3.48 4.18
N LEU A 10 -40.43 -3.95 5.24
CA LEU A 10 -39.73 -3.09 6.21
C LEU A 10 -38.56 -2.36 5.58
N PHE A 11 -37.86 -3.03 4.65
CA PHE A 11 -36.78 -2.42 3.90
C PHE A 11 -37.29 -1.39 2.88
N SER A 12 -38.39 -1.67 2.18
CA SER A 12 -39.07 -0.75 1.25
C SER A 12 -39.60 0.50 1.98
N GLU A 13 -40.17 0.35 3.16
CA GLU A 13 -40.62 1.50 3.99
C GLU A 13 -39.45 2.36 4.50
N LYS A 14 -38.30 1.72 4.84
CA LYS A 14 -37.13 2.43 5.34
C LYS A 14 -36.25 3.04 4.24
N THR A 15 -36.28 2.51 3.01
CA THR A 15 -35.37 2.91 1.92
C THR A 15 -36.05 3.55 0.72
N GLY A 16 -37.39 3.51 0.65
CA GLY A 16 -38.18 4.09 -0.45
C GLY A 16 -38.07 3.37 -1.81
N ILE A 17 -37.54 2.13 -1.85
CA ILE A 17 -37.35 1.35 -3.09
C ILE A 17 -38.56 0.41 -3.29
N LYS A 18 -39.33 0.61 -4.37
CA LYS A 18 -40.45 -0.24 -4.77
C LYS A 18 -40.10 -1.16 -5.93
N GLY A 19 -40.44 -2.45 -5.82
CA GLY A 19 -40.44 -3.43 -6.92
C GLY A 19 -39.36 -4.50 -6.85
N TRP A 20 -39.78 -5.78 -6.72
CA TRP A 20 -38.92 -6.97 -6.67
C TRP A 20 -39.01 -7.79 -7.96
N PRO A 21 -37.90 -8.19 -8.62
CA PRO A 21 -37.93 -9.23 -9.64
C PRO A 21 -38.01 -10.64 -9.02
N GLN A 22 -38.70 -11.55 -9.70
CA GLN A 22 -38.73 -12.98 -9.32
C GLN A 22 -37.39 -13.64 -9.66
N ILE A 23 -36.77 -14.31 -8.70
CA ILE A 23 -35.41 -14.87 -8.78
C ILE A 23 -35.46 -16.40 -8.76
N ASP A 24 -34.60 -17.01 -9.55
CA ASP A 24 -34.46 -18.45 -9.70
C ASP A 24 -33.79 -19.10 -8.47
N LYS A 25 -34.53 -19.93 -7.74
CA LYS A 25 -34.17 -20.52 -6.45
C LYS A 25 -33.00 -21.53 -6.51
N ALA A 26 -32.69 -22.07 -7.67
CA ALA A 26 -31.66 -23.10 -7.81
C ALA A 26 -30.22 -22.58 -7.70
N CYS A 27 -29.97 -21.34 -8.14
CA CYS A 27 -28.64 -20.70 -8.06
C CYS A 27 -28.26 -20.31 -6.63
N LEU A 28 -29.23 -20.00 -5.79
CA LEU A 28 -29.09 -19.60 -4.39
C LEU A 28 -28.52 -20.67 -3.45
N MET A 29 -28.93 -21.92 -3.64
CA MET A 29 -28.53 -23.00 -2.74
C MET A 29 -27.06 -23.41 -2.89
N THR A 30 -26.44 -23.20 -4.05
CA THR A 30 -25.08 -23.65 -4.32
C THR A 30 -23.98 -22.72 -3.78
N THR A 31 -24.22 -21.42 -3.74
CA THR A 31 -23.21 -20.44 -3.31
C THR A 31 -23.05 -20.38 -1.79
N PHE A 32 -24.16 -20.41 -1.05
CA PHE A 32 -24.16 -20.39 0.42
C PHE A 32 -23.75 -21.72 1.07
N SER A 33 -23.73 -22.83 0.33
CA SER A 33 -23.32 -24.14 0.84
C SER A 33 -21.86 -24.22 1.25
N LYS A 34 -21.00 -23.39 0.64
CA LYS A 34 -19.54 -23.31 0.91
C LYS A 34 -19.15 -22.31 2.01
N LEU A 35 -20.12 -21.65 2.64
CA LEU A 35 -19.89 -20.68 3.70
C LEU A 35 -20.27 -21.29 5.06
N ASN A 36 -19.49 -20.99 6.10
CA ASN A 36 -19.86 -21.37 7.47
C ASN A 36 -21.00 -20.50 8.01
N VAL A 37 -21.52 -20.85 9.21
CA VAL A 37 -22.67 -20.17 9.80
C VAL A 37 -22.39 -18.68 10.05
N PRO A 38 -21.29 -18.26 10.73
CA PRO A 38 -21.00 -16.84 10.95
C PRO A 38 -20.81 -16.03 9.66
N GLN A 39 -20.19 -16.63 8.62
CA GLN A 39 -20.04 -15.97 7.32
C GLN A 39 -21.40 -15.71 6.67
N ARG A 40 -22.33 -16.69 6.70
CA ARG A 40 -23.70 -16.53 6.18
C ARG A 40 -24.49 -15.48 6.96
N GLU A 41 -24.33 -15.46 8.28
CA GLU A 41 -24.95 -14.45 9.14
C GLU A 41 -24.46 -13.05 8.79
N ALA A 42 -23.14 -12.86 8.68
CA ALA A 42 -22.53 -11.59 8.31
C ALA A 42 -22.99 -11.08 6.94
N ILE A 43 -23.12 -11.98 5.95
CA ILE A 43 -23.60 -11.62 4.61
C ILE A 43 -25.06 -11.19 4.62
N ARG A 44 -25.91 -11.86 5.39
CA ARG A 44 -27.37 -11.63 5.40
C ARG A 44 -27.79 -10.48 6.32
N TYR A 45 -26.96 -10.07 7.26
CA TYR A 45 -27.31 -9.02 8.21
C TYR A 45 -27.44 -7.66 7.52
N LEU A 46 -28.61 -7.04 7.61
CA LEU A 46 -28.97 -5.75 6.98
C LEU A 46 -29.74 -4.81 7.92
N ASP A 47 -29.91 -5.16 9.20
CA ASP A 47 -30.73 -4.39 10.13
C ASP A 47 -30.02 -3.16 10.70
N GLY A 48 -28.77 -2.94 10.34
CA GLY A 48 -27.97 -1.81 10.80
C GLY A 48 -26.48 -1.96 10.50
N PRO A 49 -25.63 -1.19 11.18
CA PRO A 49 -24.19 -1.30 11.04
C PRO A 49 -23.68 -2.65 11.57
N LEU A 50 -22.73 -3.23 10.86
CA LEU A 50 -22.13 -4.52 11.18
C LEU A 50 -20.60 -4.38 11.29
N LEU A 51 -20.04 -4.90 12.37
CA LEU A 51 -18.61 -5.14 12.52
C LEU A 51 -18.33 -6.64 12.48
N VAL A 52 -17.51 -7.06 11.54
CA VAL A 52 -17.05 -8.45 11.40
C VAL A 52 -15.60 -8.51 11.90
N ILE A 53 -15.42 -9.10 13.08
CA ILE A 53 -14.09 -9.38 13.63
C ILE A 53 -13.61 -10.70 13.05
N ALA A 54 -12.66 -10.63 12.12
CA ALA A 54 -12.29 -11.73 11.27
C ALA A 54 -10.79 -12.00 11.35
N GLY A 55 -10.40 -13.06 12.02
CA GLY A 55 -8.99 -13.43 12.15
C GLY A 55 -8.30 -13.73 10.82
N ALA A 56 -6.98 -13.91 10.87
CA ALA A 56 -6.20 -14.27 9.68
C ALA A 56 -6.78 -15.52 9.00
N GLY A 57 -6.91 -15.48 7.67
CA GLY A 57 -7.38 -16.64 6.89
C GLY A 57 -8.84 -17.07 7.10
N SER A 58 -9.66 -16.27 7.80
CA SER A 58 -11.08 -16.58 8.04
C SER A 58 -12.03 -16.20 6.90
N GLY A 59 -11.50 -15.63 5.82
CA GLY A 59 -12.28 -15.28 4.63
C GLY A 59 -12.88 -13.87 4.64
N LYS A 60 -12.20 -12.89 5.26
CA LYS A 60 -12.57 -11.45 5.26
C LYS A 60 -13.07 -10.96 3.90
N THR A 61 -12.19 -10.99 2.91
CA THR A 61 -12.50 -10.52 1.55
C THR A 61 -13.62 -11.32 0.88
N ARG A 62 -13.75 -12.62 1.21
CA ARG A 62 -14.85 -13.44 0.72
C ARG A 62 -16.20 -12.97 1.27
N VAL A 63 -16.28 -12.63 2.55
CA VAL A 63 -17.50 -12.10 3.14
C VAL A 63 -17.91 -10.78 2.48
N ILE A 64 -16.95 -9.87 2.22
CA ILE A 64 -17.20 -8.60 1.52
C ILE A 64 -17.72 -8.84 0.10
N THR A 65 -17.05 -9.69 -0.68
CA THR A 65 -17.43 -9.95 -2.08
C THR A 65 -18.77 -10.67 -2.18
N GLU A 66 -19.03 -11.66 -1.34
CA GLU A 66 -20.34 -12.36 -1.30
C GLU A 66 -21.46 -11.45 -0.80
N LYS A 67 -21.16 -10.54 0.14
CA LYS A 67 -22.14 -9.55 0.59
C LYS A 67 -22.47 -8.53 -0.51
N MET A 68 -21.48 -8.06 -1.29
CA MET A 68 -21.76 -7.22 -2.47
C MET A 68 -22.66 -7.94 -3.46
N ALA A 69 -22.38 -9.21 -3.77
CA ALA A 69 -23.21 -10.00 -4.66
C ALA A 69 -24.63 -10.17 -4.10
N TYR A 70 -24.76 -10.47 -2.80
CA TYR A 70 -26.05 -10.58 -2.10
C TYR A 70 -26.87 -9.29 -2.17
N LEU A 71 -26.23 -8.13 -1.93
CA LEU A 71 -26.89 -6.82 -2.02
C LEU A 71 -27.42 -6.54 -3.42
N ILE A 72 -26.67 -6.93 -4.47
CA ILE A 72 -27.05 -6.69 -5.87
C ILE A 72 -28.10 -7.70 -6.34
N GLU A 73 -27.83 -9.00 -6.18
CA GLU A 73 -28.65 -10.07 -6.75
C GLU A 73 -29.96 -10.31 -5.96
N GLU A 74 -29.84 -10.36 -4.64
CA GLU A 74 -30.95 -10.75 -3.78
C GLU A 74 -31.75 -9.57 -3.26
N MET A 75 -31.03 -8.50 -2.87
CA MET A 75 -31.66 -7.31 -2.30
C MET A 75 -32.04 -6.30 -3.39
N GLY A 76 -31.61 -6.50 -4.64
CA GLY A 76 -31.93 -5.63 -5.76
C GLY A 76 -31.36 -4.21 -5.63
N ILE A 77 -30.32 -4.03 -4.81
CA ILE A 77 -29.67 -2.72 -4.66
C ILE A 77 -28.80 -2.46 -5.89
N SER A 78 -29.02 -1.34 -6.55
CA SER A 78 -28.19 -0.95 -7.68
C SER A 78 -26.72 -0.88 -7.26
N ALA A 79 -25.82 -1.46 -8.05
CA ALA A 79 -24.39 -1.44 -7.81
C ALA A 79 -23.83 -0.01 -7.65
N ALA A 80 -24.44 0.99 -8.30
CA ALA A 80 -24.06 2.39 -8.18
C ALA A 80 -24.24 2.97 -6.76
N HIS A 81 -25.03 2.31 -5.91
CA HIS A 81 -25.27 2.70 -4.51
C HIS A 81 -24.40 1.95 -3.51
N ILE A 82 -23.48 1.10 -3.97
CA ILE A 82 -22.61 0.29 -3.11
C ILE A 82 -21.18 0.77 -3.29
N ALA A 83 -20.48 0.99 -2.17
CA ALA A 83 -19.05 1.27 -2.15
C ALA A 83 -18.32 0.24 -1.28
N ALA A 84 -17.32 -0.44 -1.86
CA ALA A 84 -16.36 -1.26 -1.14
C ALA A 84 -15.01 -0.53 -1.10
N ILE A 85 -14.52 -0.29 0.11
CA ILE A 85 -13.32 0.51 0.36
C ILE A 85 -12.29 -0.38 1.05
N THR A 86 -11.06 -0.36 0.53
CA THR A 86 -9.93 -1.12 1.05
C THR A 86 -8.67 -0.25 1.12
N PHE A 87 -7.58 -0.79 1.67
CA PHE A 87 -6.34 -0.04 1.88
C PHE A 87 -5.45 0.03 0.64
N THR A 88 -5.43 -1.01 -0.20
CA THR A 88 -4.51 -1.12 -1.33
C THR A 88 -5.23 -1.22 -2.67
N ASN A 89 -4.64 -0.67 -3.71
CA ASN A 89 -5.15 -0.78 -5.08
C ASN A 89 -5.22 -2.25 -5.55
N LYS A 90 -4.29 -3.10 -5.09
CA LYS A 90 -4.29 -4.54 -5.37
C LYS A 90 -5.54 -5.23 -4.81
N ALA A 91 -5.85 -4.98 -3.53
CA ALA A 91 -7.06 -5.53 -2.92
C ALA A 91 -8.33 -5.04 -3.63
N ALA A 92 -8.38 -3.75 -4.02
CA ALA A 92 -9.51 -3.21 -4.79
C ALA A 92 -9.65 -3.88 -6.16
N LYS A 93 -8.55 -4.07 -6.91
CA LYS A 93 -8.56 -4.78 -8.19
C LYS A 93 -8.99 -6.24 -8.02
N GLU A 94 -8.47 -6.94 -7.01
CA GLU A 94 -8.82 -8.32 -6.72
C GLU A 94 -10.30 -8.46 -6.38
N MET A 95 -10.84 -7.58 -5.52
CA MET A 95 -12.28 -7.55 -5.22
C MET A 95 -13.10 -7.32 -6.49
N LEU A 96 -12.72 -6.36 -7.33
CA LEU A 96 -13.42 -6.06 -8.58
C LEU A 96 -13.34 -7.23 -9.55
N SER A 97 -12.19 -7.90 -9.68
CA SER A 97 -12.02 -9.10 -10.50
C SER A 97 -12.94 -10.25 -10.03
N ARG A 98 -13.00 -10.49 -8.72
CA ARG A 98 -13.91 -11.48 -8.12
C ARG A 98 -15.38 -11.15 -8.41
N MET A 99 -15.76 -9.86 -8.37
CA MET A 99 -17.10 -9.41 -8.72
C MET A 99 -17.41 -9.63 -10.20
N LYS A 100 -16.47 -9.31 -11.10
CA LYS A 100 -16.61 -9.55 -12.56
C LYS A 100 -16.76 -11.04 -12.89
N ASN A 101 -16.08 -11.92 -12.16
CA ASN A 101 -16.19 -13.37 -12.33
C ASN A 101 -17.50 -13.94 -11.74
N ARG A 102 -18.13 -13.21 -10.82
CA ARG A 102 -19.34 -13.65 -10.12
C ARG A 102 -20.62 -13.11 -10.73
N LEU A 103 -20.60 -11.89 -11.27
CA LEU A 103 -21.74 -11.14 -11.77
C LEU A 103 -21.51 -10.65 -13.20
N SER A 104 -22.59 -10.46 -13.95
CA SER A 104 -22.51 -9.87 -15.29
C SER A 104 -21.98 -8.42 -15.23
N SER A 105 -21.33 -7.97 -16.30
CA SER A 105 -20.82 -6.61 -16.41
C SER A 105 -21.92 -5.53 -16.28
N SER A 106 -23.16 -5.85 -16.68
CA SER A 106 -24.31 -4.96 -16.51
C SER A 106 -24.73 -4.85 -15.04
N ALA A 107 -24.69 -5.93 -14.27
CA ALA A 107 -25.08 -5.96 -12.87
C ALA A 107 -24.14 -5.16 -11.96
N ILE A 108 -22.85 -5.11 -12.30
CA ILE A 108 -21.83 -4.38 -11.53
C ILE A 108 -21.57 -2.95 -12.02
N ARG A 109 -22.36 -2.48 -13.00
CA ARG A 109 -22.18 -1.15 -13.56
C ARG A 109 -22.41 -0.08 -12.50
N GLY A 110 -21.39 0.80 -12.30
CA GLY A 110 -21.42 1.86 -11.31
C GLY A 110 -20.96 1.45 -9.90
N LEU A 111 -20.65 0.15 -9.66
CA LEU A 111 -20.08 -0.31 -8.40
C LEU A 111 -18.80 0.45 -8.09
N THR A 112 -18.69 1.02 -6.89
CA THR A 112 -17.46 1.68 -6.43
C THR A 112 -16.64 0.67 -5.62
N VAL A 113 -15.49 0.23 -6.17
CA VAL A 113 -14.49 -0.55 -5.43
C VAL A 113 -13.19 0.22 -5.52
N SER A 114 -12.71 0.76 -4.41
CA SER A 114 -11.59 1.70 -4.41
C SER A 114 -10.84 1.73 -3.08
N THR A 115 -9.69 2.43 -3.06
CA THR A 115 -9.04 2.81 -1.80
C THR A 115 -9.68 4.07 -1.22
N PHE A 116 -9.38 4.38 0.07
CA PHE A 116 -9.79 5.65 0.70
C PHE A 116 -9.33 6.86 -0.11
N HIS A 117 -8.07 6.89 -0.52
CA HIS A 117 -7.50 7.98 -1.32
C HIS A 117 -8.18 8.13 -2.69
N SER A 118 -8.46 7.02 -3.36
CA SER A 118 -9.16 7.05 -4.65
C SER A 118 -10.61 7.55 -4.52
N LEU A 119 -11.30 7.17 -3.44
CA LEU A 119 -12.64 7.69 -3.14
C LEU A 119 -12.57 9.19 -2.83
N GLY A 120 -11.65 9.61 -1.97
CA GLY A 120 -11.43 11.01 -1.63
C GLY A 120 -11.10 11.86 -2.84
N LEU A 121 -10.22 11.37 -3.71
CA LEU A 121 -9.92 12.02 -4.99
C LEU A 121 -11.16 12.16 -5.88
N LYS A 122 -12.00 11.11 -5.97
CA LYS A 122 -13.26 11.17 -6.73
C LYS A 122 -14.19 12.24 -6.17
N ILE A 123 -14.33 12.33 -4.85
CA ILE A 123 -15.13 13.36 -4.18
C ILE A 123 -14.56 14.74 -4.50
N LEU A 124 -13.27 14.95 -4.29
CA LEU A 124 -12.61 16.24 -4.50
C LEU A 124 -12.69 16.70 -5.96
N ARG A 125 -12.52 15.81 -6.95
CA ARG A 125 -12.65 16.18 -8.38
C ARG A 125 -14.04 16.70 -8.73
N LEU A 126 -15.08 16.13 -8.11
CA LEU A 126 -16.47 16.54 -8.37
C LEU A 126 -16.87 17.79 -7.59
N GLU A 127 -16.30 18.01 -6.41
CA GLU A 127 -16.71 19.05 -5.48
C GLU A 127 -15.64 20.14 -5.24
N ALA A 128 -14.55 20.13 -6.03
CA ALA A 128 -13.36 21.00 -5.84
C ALA A 128 -13.71 22.49 -5.67
N GLN A 129 -14.71 22.97 -6.40
CA GLN A 129 -15.13 24.38 -6.40
C GLN A 129 -15.62 24.85 -5.04
N HIS A 130 -16.24 23.96 -4.25
CA HIS A 130 -16.71 24.27 -2.90
C HIS A 130 -15.58 24.51 -1.89
N LEU A 131 -14.36 24.03 -2.22
CA LEU A 131 -13.14 24.20 -1.42
C LEU A 131 -12.19 25.26 -1.99
N GLY A 132 -12.58 25.93 -3.08
CA GLY A 132 -11.74 26.92 -3.76
C GLY A 132 -10.61 26.32 -4.61
N TYR A 133 -10.72 25.04 -4.98
CA TYR A 133 -9.82 24.39 -5.93
C TYR A 133 -10.41 24.30 -7.32
N LYS A 134 -9.54 24.27 -8.33
CA LYS A 134 -9.93 23.92 -9.71
C LYS A 134 -10.21 22.41 -9.81
N PRO A 135 -11.11 21.94 -10.67
CA PRO A 135 -11.36 20.51 -10.85
C PRO A 135 -10.13 19.69 -11.25
N ASN A 136 -9.15 20.31 -11.89
CA ASN A 136 -7.89 19.71 -12.35
C ASN A 136 -6.71 19.99 -11.41
N PHE A 137 -6.97 20.24 -10.12
CA PHE A 137 -5.92 20.45 -9.12
C PHE A 137 -4.85 19.33 -9.18
N SER A 138 -3.62 19.67 -8.81
CA SER A 138 -2.48 18.76 -8.81
C SER A 138 -2.42 17.92 -7.52
N ILE A 139 -1.87 16.72 -7.60
CA ILE A 139 -1.62 15.86 -6.43
C ILE A 139 -0.11 15.74 -6.27
N LEU A 140 0.40 16.21 -5.14
CA LEU A 140 1.82 16.11 -4.80
C LEU A 140 2.13 14.75 -4.20
N ASP A 141 3.21 14.14 -4.66
CA ASP A 141 3.75 12.96 -4.01
C ASP A 141 4.64 13.35 -2.79
N ALA A 142 5.09 12.33 -2.05
CA ALA A 142 5.91 12.57 -0.86
C ALA A 142 7.24 13.28 -1.18
N SER A 143 7.79 13.10 -2.39
CA SER A 143 9.04 13.78 -2.78
C SER A 143 8.82 15.23 -3.14
N ASP A 144 7.69 15.53 -3.79
CA ASP A 144 7.30 16.89 -4.15
C ASP A 144 6.96 17.69 -2.87
N ALA A 145 6.20 17.08 -1.94
CA ALA A 145 5.89 17.64 -0.64
C ALA A 145 7.16 17.92 0.20
N ALA A 146 8.11 16.95 0.20
CA ALA A 146 9.39 17.12 0.88
C ALA A 146 10.25 18.24 0.26
N GLY A 147 10.20 18.41 -1.07
CA GLY A 147 10.84 19.50 -1.78
C GLY A 147 10.33 20.86 -1.30
N ILE A 148 9.01 21.06 -1.28
CA ILE A 148 8.36 22.29 -0.79
C ILE A 148 8.73 22.55 0.67
N LEU A 149 8.69 21.54 1.54
CA LEU A 149 9.07 21.69 2.94
C LEU A 149 10.54 22.03 3.09
N SER A 150 11.46 21.40 2.35
CA SER A 150 12.88 21.72 2.33
C SER A 150 13.13 23.20 2.02
N ASP A 151 12.40 23.74 1.06
CA ASP A 151 12.49 25.13 0.65
C ASP A 151 11.90 26.09 1.71
N ILE A 152 10.75 25.75 2.28
CA ILE A 152 10.12 26.55 3.37
C ILE A 152 11.01 26.61 4.62
N MET A 153 11.66 25.50 4.94
CA MET A 153 12.54 25.34 6.10
C MET A 153 13.96 25.87 5.84
N GLU A 154 14.30 26.19 4.58
CA GLU A 154 15.63 26.59 4.13
C GLU A 154 16.72 25.58 4.56
N THR A 155 16.39 24.28 4.53
CA THR A 155 17.29 23.18 4.92
C THR A 155 17.50 22.17 3.82
N THR A 156 18.67 21.57 3.76
CA THR A 156 18.98 20.41 2.90
C THR A 156 18.96 19.08 3.66
N SER A 157 18.71 19.13 4.97
CA SER A 157 18.66 17.98 5.85
C SER A 157 17.40 17.16 5.60
N LYS A 158 17.55 16.02 4.93
CA LYS A 158 16.42 15.10 4.66
C LYS A 158 15.76 14.58 5.94
N ASP A 159 16.51 14.46 7.03
CA ASP A 159 15.97 13.95 8.30
C ASP A 159 15.11 15.01 9.01
N GLU A 160 15.50 16.27 8.96
CA GLU A 160 14.66 17.37 9.48
C GLU A 160 13.36 17.49 8.68
N VAL A 161 13.46 17.50 7.36
CA VAL A 161 12.29 17.54 6.46
C VAL A 161 11.36 16.36 6.74
N ARG A 162 11.90 15.14 6.88
CA ARG A 162 11.11 13.96 7.20
C ARG A 162 10.39 14.08 8.53
N LYS A 163 11.08 14.58 9.57
CA LYS A 163 10.51 14.78 10.90
C LYS A 163 9.35 15.78 10.87
N VAL A 164 9.54 16.94 10.22
CA VAL A 164 8.50 17.97 10.08
C VAL A 164 7.34 17.47 9.22
N SER A 165 7.61 16.83 8.08
CA SER A 165 6.57 16.24 7.21
C SER A 165 5.71 15.24 7.97
N GLY A 166 6.33 14.34 8.76
CA GLY A 166 5.60 13.38 9.58
C GLY A 166 4.71 14.02 10.63
N ARG A 167 5.18 15.10 11.25
CA ARG A 167 4.37 15.85 12.24
C ARG A 167 3.22 16.62 11.60
N ILE A 168 3.43 17.22 10.43
CA ILE A 168 2.34 17.89 9.66
C ILE A 168 1.30 16.85 9.23
N SER A 169 1.73 15.69 8.74
CA SER A 169 0.82 14.59 8.40
C SER A 169 -0.02 14.13 9.60
N ALA A 170 0.60 13.99 10.78
CA ALA A 170 -0.13 13.68 12.01
C ALA A 170 -1.18 14.74 12.34
N LEU A 171 -0.81 16.03 12.34
CA LEU A 171 -1.74 17.14 12.59
C LEU A 171 -2.91 17.14 11.60
N LYS A 172 -2.65 16.91 10.30
CA LYS A 172 -3.71 16.79 9.28
C LYS A 172 -4.65 15.63 9.56
N ASN A 173 -4.11 14.49 9.94
CA ASN A 173 -4.90 13.27 10.24
C ASN A 173 -5.72 13.41 11.53
N ASP A 174 -5.30 14.26 12.46
CA ASP A 174 -6.01 14.61 13.69
C ASP A 174 -6.95 15.83 13.52
N PHE A 175 -7.14 16.33 12.29
CA PHE A 175 -7.94 17.52 11.96
C PHE A 175 -7.47 18.82 12.57
N ILE A 176 -6.24 18.90 13.05
CA ILE A 176 -5.66 20.11 13.61
C ILE A 176 -5.20 20.99 12.46
N ASP A 177 -5.79 22.16 12.32
CA ASP A 177 -5.37 23.13 11.31
C ASP A 177 -4.16 23.96 11.79
N PRO A 178 -3.48 24.70 10.89
CA PRO A 178 -2.31 25.50 11.27
C PRO A 178 -2.57 26.54 12.37
N ALA A 179 -3.76 27.12 12.44
CA ALA A 179 -4.11 28.11 13.44
C ALA A 179 -4.34 27.45 14.81
N GLU A 180 -5.00 26.29 14.81
CA GLU A 180 -5.17 25.46 16.00
C GLU A 180 -3.82 24.94 16.52
N ALA A 181 -2.96 24.44 15.60
CA ALA A 181 -1.61 24.01 15.95
C ALA A 181 -0.79 25.15 16.60
N LYS A 182 -0.92 26.38 16.10
CA LYS A 182 -0.26 27.56 16.66
C LYS A 182 -0.80 27.94 18.04
N SER A 183 -2.12 27.87 18.23
CA SER A 183 -2.74 28.18 19.52
C SER A 183 -2.49 27.13 20.60
N ALA A 184 -2.24 25.87 20.19
CA ALA A 184 -1.91 24.77 21.09
C ALA A 184 -0.40 24.61 21.36
N ALA A 185 0.46 25.41 20.71
CA ALA A 185 1.91 25.32 20.83
C ALA A 185 2.37 25.61 22.28
N GLN A 186 3.19 24.72 22.84
CA GLN A 186 3.73 24.81 24.19
C GLN A 186 5.24 25.01 24.20
N THR A 187 5.90 24.72 23.10
CA THR A 187 7.36 24.84 22.96
C THR A 187 7.74 25.66 21.73
N PRO A 188 8.95 26.25 21.69
CA PRO A 188 9.45 26.96 20.50
C PRO A 188 9.45 26.08 19.25
N TRP A 189 9.59 24.75 19.41
CA TRP A 189 9.48 23.79 18.31
C TRP A 189 8.04 23.67 17.79
N ASP A 190 7.04 23.68 18.65
CA ASP A 190 5.63 23.63 18.25
C ASP A 190 5.23 24.90 17.50
N GLU A 191 5.71 26.08 17.94
CA GLU A 191 5.49 27.34 17.25
C GLU A 191 6.11 27.32 15.84
N TYR A 192 7.37 26.90 15.75
CA TYR A 192 8.06 26.73 14.47
C TYR A 192 7.32 25.75 13.53
N LEU A 193 6.92 24.59 14.05
CA LEU A 193 6.17 23.59 13.29
C LEU A 193 4.85 24.15 12.76
N ALA A 194 4.11 24.88 13.58
CA ALA A 194 2.85 25.51 13.19
C ALA A 194 3.05 26.58 12.09
N ASP A 195 4.14 27.37 12.16
CA ASP A 195 4.48 28.34 11.12
C ASP A 195 4.86 27.67 9.80
N VAL A 196 5.70 26.62 9.84
CA VAL A 196 6.04 25.81 8.65
C VAL A 196 4.79 25.18 8.06
N TYR A 197 3.90 24.63 8.89
CA TYR A 197 2.64 24.04 8.46
C TYR A 197 1.73 25.05 7.78
N PHE A 198 1.60 26.25 8.34
CA PHE A 198 0.83 27.35 7.74
C PHE A 198 1.38 27.71 6.34
N ARG A 199 2.70 27.98 6.25
CA ARG A 199 3.35 28.30 4.97
C ARG A 199 3.21 27.18 3.95
N TYR A 200 3.29 25.94 4.39
CA TYR A 200 3.10 24.75 3.54
C TYR A 200 1.68 24.69 2.95
N GLN A 201 0.65 24.88 3.77
CA GLN A 201 -0.75 24.89 3.31
C GLN A 201 -1.05 26.05 2.35
N GLU A 202 -0.52 27.25 2.63
CA GLU A 202 -0.64 28.40 1.71
C GLU A 202 0.04 28.12 0.36
N THR A 203 1.20 27.46 0.39
CA THR A 203 1.92 27.07 -0.83
C THR A 203 1.12 26.05 -1.64
N LEU A 204 0.58 25.02 -0.99
CA LEU A 204 -0.28 24.03 -1.65
C LEU A 204 -1.48 24.70 -2.32
N LYS A 205 -2.13 25.62 -1.62
CA LYS A 205 -3.29 26.34 -2.12
C LYS A 205 -2.94 27.26 -3.29
N ALA A 206 -1.81 27.95 -3.21
CA ALA A 206 -1.30 28.78 -4.31
C ALA A 206 -0.99 27.97 -5.55
N TYR A 207 -0.44 26.76 -5.41
CA TYR A 207 -0.17 25.84 -6.51
C TYR A 207 -1.40 25.07 -6.99
N GLN A 208 -2.58 25.32 -6.39
CA GLN A 208 -3.78 24.52 -6.67
C GLN A 208 -3.47 23.02 -6.56
N ALA A 209 -2.73 22.66 -5.54
CA ALA A 209 -2.26 21.31 -5.27
C ALA A 209 -2.76 20.80 -3.91
N VAL A 210 -2.87 19.49 -3.79
CA VAL A 210 -3.17 18.78 -2.55
C VAL A 210 -2.13 17.68 -2.35
N ASP A 211 -1.79 17.36 -1.12
CA ASP A 211 -0.99 16.18 -0.80
C ASP A 211 -1.88 14.95 -0.52
N PHE A 212 -1.25 13.83 -0.18
CA PHE A 212 -1.98 12.59 0.08
C PHE A 212 -2.93 12.69 1.30
N ASP A 213 -2.55 13.38 2.36
CA ASP A 213 -3.42 13.55 3.54
C ASP A 213 -4.65 14.39 3.21
N ASP A 214 -4.49 15.43 2.39
CA ASP A 214 -5.58 16.29 1.94
C ASP A 214 -6.61 15.55 1.08
N LEU A 215 -6.23 14.45 0.38
CA LEU A 215 -7.20 13.64 -0.37
C LEU A 215 -8.30 13.05 0.52
N ILE A 216 -8.04 12.87 1.82
CA ILE A 216 -9.03 12.35 2.77
C ILE A 216 -9.54 13.47 3.67
N ARG A 217 -8.67 14.35 4.14
CA ARG A 217 -9.02 15.44 5.05
C ARG A 217 -10.00 16.43 4.41
N LEU A 218 -9.74 16.90 3.19
CA LEU A 218 -10.57 17.91 2.54
C LEU A 218 -12.02 17.43 2.25
N PRO A 219 -12.29 16.18 1.81
CA PRO A 219 -13.65 15.64 1.76
C PRO A 219 -14.39 15.71 3.10
N VAL A 220 -13.70 15.41 4.22
CA VAL A 220 -14.31 15.51 5.56
C VAL A 220 -14.65 16.95 5.90
N VAL A 221 -13.71 17.88 5.71
CA VAL A 221 -13.93 19.34 5.92
C VAL A 221 -15.10 19.82 5.07
N LEU A 222 -15.18 19.39 3.81
CA LEU A 222 -16.28 19.74 2.92
C LEU A 222 -17.62 19.24 3.46
N PHE A 223 -17.69 17.98 3.85
CA PHE A 223 -18.94 17.37 4.35
C PHE A 223 -19.39 17.96 5.67
N GLN A 224 -18.49 18.38 6.54
CA GLN A 224 -18.81 19.10 7.77
C GLN A 224 -19.33 20.51 7.50
N ALA A 225 -18.77 21.19 6.49
CA ALA A 225 -19.18 22.57 6.14
C ALA A 225 -20.45 22.62 5.26
N ARG A 226 -20.75 21.56 4.48
CA ARG A 226 -21.81 21.55 3.46
C ARG A 226 -22.70 20.32 3.60
N ALA A 227 -23.74 20.45 4.40
CA ALA A 227 -24.73 19.39 4.62
C ALA A 227 -25.44 18.94 3.33
N ASP A 228 -25.70 19.87 2.41
CA ASP A 228 -26.32 19.56 1.11
C ASP A 228 -25.43 18.66 0.22
N VAL A 229 -24.11 18.87 0.25
CA VAL A 229 -23.16 18.01 -0.46
C VAL A 229 -23.09 16.65 0.21
N LEU A 230 -23.00 16.60 1.52
CA LEU A 230 -23.00 15.35 2.30
C LEU A 230 -24.24 14.51 2.00
N GLU A 231 -25.42 15.10 2.03
CA GLU A 231 -26.69 14.40 1.76
C GLU A 231 -26.71 13.79 0.35
N ARG A 232 -26.22 14.50 -0.66
CA ARG A 232 -26.10 13.96 -2.04
C ARG A 232 -25.21 12.72 -2.07
N TRP A 233 -24.07 12.75 -1.37
CA TRP A 233 -23.13 11.62 -1.32
C TRP A 233 -23.70 10.45 -0.51
N GLN A 234 -24.39 10.69 0.61
CA GLN A 234 -25.09 9.66 1.37
C GLN A 234 -26.22 9.01 0.54
N ASN A 235 -26.89 9.76 -0.32
CA ASN A 235 -27.92 9.24 -1.22
C ASN A 235 -27.31 8.48 -2.40
N THR A 236 -26.09 8.81 -2.81
CA THR A 236 -25.33 8.09 -3.85
C THR A 236 -24.75 6.80 -3.30
N LEU A 237 -24.01 6.86 -2.18
CA LEU A 237 -23.35 5.71 -1.55
C LEU A 237 -24.19 5.24 -0.36
N ARG A 238 -25.17 4.36 -0.63
CA ARG A 238 -26.15 3.93 0.37
C ARG A 238 -25.70 2.78 1.26
N TYR A 239 -24.78 1.96 0.77
CA TYR A 239 -24.20 0.84 1.52
C TYR A 239 -22.67 0.86 1.40
N LEU A 240 -21.99 0.87 2.55
CA LEU A 240 -20.54 0.89 2.63
C LEU A 240 -20.01 -0.46 3.11
N LEU A 241 -18.99 -0.96 2.44
CA LEU A 241 -18.24 -2.16 2.82
C LEU A 241 -16.78 -1.76 3.02
N LEU A 242 -16.24 -2.04 4.18
CA LEU A 242 -14.91 -1.59 4.60
C LEU A 242 -14.04 -2.80 4.89
N ASP A 243 -12.93 -2.92 4.21
CA ASP A 243 -11.91 -3.96 4.46
C ASP A 243 -10.76 -3.40 5.28
N GLU A 244 -10.09 -4.26 6.03
CA GLU A 244 -8.93 -3.93 6.89
C GLU A 244 -9.21 -2.72 7.82
N TYR A 245 -10.41 -2.67 8.40
CA TYR A 245 -10.89 -1.50 9.15
C TYR A 245 -10.00 -1.10 10.33
N GLN A 246 -9.24 -2.05 10.92
CA GLN A 246 -8.29 -1.81 12.01
C GLN A 246 -7.11 -0.91 11.62
N ASP A 247 -6.87 -0.68 10.32
CA ASP A 247 -5.79 0.17 9.84
C ASP A 247 -6.23 1.61 9.55
N THR A 248 -7.50 1.95 9.85
CA THR A 248 -8.02 3.30 9.62
C THR A 248 -7.44 4.31 10.59
N ASN A 249 -7.12 5.50 10.09
CA ASN A 249 -6.82 6.68 10.90
C ASN A 249 -8.10 7.49 11.21
N LEU A 250 -7.98 8.54 12.01
CA LEU A 250 -9.13 9.35 12.42
C LEU A 250 -9.83 10.04 11.24
N CYS A 251 -9.08 10.52 10.25
CA CYS A 251 -9.66 11.12 9.03
C CYS A 251 -10.50 10.12 8.25
N GLN A 252 -9.98 8.90 8.04
CA GLN A 252 -10.68 7.83 7.34
C GLN A 252 -11.93 7.38 8.11
N TYR A 253 -11.79 7.23 9.42
CA TYR A 253 -12.91 6.94 10.32
C TYR A 253 -14.02 7.99 10.17
N THR A 254 -13.67 9.28 10.28
CA THR A 254 -14.63 10.38 10.21
C THR A 254 -15.31 10.46 8.85
N LEU A 255 -14.57 10.23 7.75
CA LEU A 255 -15.14 10.16 6.40
C LEU A 255 -16.23 9.09 6.31
N ILE A 256 -15.93 7.89 6.83
CA ILE A 256 -16.90 6.78 6.83
C ILE A 256 -18.11 7.10 7.71
N LYS A 257 -17.90 7.64 8.92
CA LYS A 257 -18.97 8.04 9.84
C LYS A 257 -19.93 9.04 9.18
N LEU A 258 -19.39 10.06 8.50
CA LEU A 258 -20.18 11.05 7.76
C LEU A 258 -20.95 10.40 6.59
N LEU A 259 -20.33 9.57 5.78
CA LEU A 259 -20.97 8.90 4.65
C LEU A 259 -22.06 7.90 5.10
N ALA A 260 -21.81 7.11 6.15
CA ALA A 260 -22.79 6.18 6.71
C ALA A 260 -23.99 6.93 7.29
N GLY A 261 -23.76 8.09 7.90
CA GLY A 261 -24.78 8.95 8.49
C GLY A 261 -25.67 8.21 9.49
N ALA A 262 -26.86 8.76 9.73
CA ALA A 262 -27.85 8.18 10.66
C ALA A 262 -28.38 6.81 10.18
N ARG A 263 -28.31 6.50 8.91
CA ARG A 263 -28.74 5.20 8.36
C ARG A 263 -27.86 4.06 8.85
N GLY A 264 -26.55 4.30 9.01
CA GLY A 264 -25.57 3.33 9.47
C GLY A 264 -25.46 2.07 8.59
N MET A 265 -25.85 2.16 7.30
CA MET A 265 -25.85 1.00 6.40
C MET A 265 -24.43 0.69 5.95
N MET A 266 -23.70 -0.01 6.82
CA MET A 266 -22.31 -0.38 6.55
C MET A 266 -21.95 -1.74 7.13
N THR A 267 -20.92 -2.36 6.55
CA THR A 267 -20.23 -3.53 7.09
C THR A 267 -18.74 -3.24 7.13
N ALA A 268 -18.19 -3.14 8.31
CA ALA A 268 -16.75 -3.05 8.55
C ALA A 268 -16.20 -4.45 8.85
N VAL A 269 -15.11 -4.81 8.18
CA VAL A 269 -14.41 -6.09 8.37
C VAL A 269 -12.97 -5.78 8.79
N GLY A 270 -12.54 -6.38 9.90
CA GLY A 270 -11.20 -6.12 10.42
C GLY A 270 -10.67 -7.21 11.34
N ASP A 271 -9.39 -7.08 11.68
CA ASP A 271 -8.68 -7.93 12.62
C ASP A 271 -7.75 -7.07 13.49
N ASP A 272 -8.13 -6.81 14.72
CA ASP A 272 -7.35 -6.01 15.67
C ASP A 272 -5.93 -6.57 15.92
N ASP A 273 -5.75 -7.90 15.78
CA ASP A 273 -4.46 -8.56 15.87
C ASP A 273 -3.57 -8.35 14.61
N GLN A 274 -4.11 -7.80 13.52
CA GLN A 274 -3.38 -7.43 12.31
C GLN A 274 -3.20 -5.91 12.14
N SER A 275 -3.43 -5.11 13.18
CA SER A 275 -3.15 -3.67 13.16
C SER A 275 -1.64 -3.42 13.30
N ILE A 276 -0.97 -3.10 12.18
CA ILE A 276 0.48 -2.94 12.06
C ILE A 276 0.88 -1.64 11.35
N TYR A 277 0.00 -0.65 11.32
CA TYR A 277 0.23 0.65 10.66
C TYR A 277 0.04 1.85 11.61
N ALA A 278 0.27 1.67 12.93
CA ALA A 278 0.19 2.77 13.88
C ALA A 278 1.18 3.90 13.53
N TRP A 279 2.36 3.57 13.01
CA TRP A 279 3.34 4.53 12.50
C TRP A 279 2.85 5.37 11.29
N ARG A 280 1.74 4.97 10.64
CA ARG A 280 1.01 5.73 9.62
C ARG A 280 -0.25 6.41 10.16
N GLY A 281 -0.40 6.49 11.47
CA GLY A 281 -1.56 7.09 12.12
C GLY A 281 -2.78 6.16 12.22
N ALA A 282 -2.64 4.87 11.91
CA ALA A 282 -3.73 3.92 12.16
C ALA A 282 -4.05 3.87 13.66
N ASN A 283 -5.33 3.98 13.99
CA ASN A 283 -5.79 3.93 15.37
C ASN A 283 -6.72 2.73 15.59
N ARG A 284 -6.23 1.75 16.35
CA ARG A 284 -6.98 0.55 16.73
C ARG A 284 -8.25 0.90 17.53
N GLU A 285 -8.24 2.02 18.25
CA GLU A 285 -9.40 2.49 19.02
C GLU A 285 -10.62 2.83 18.14
N ASN A 286 -10.41 3.07 16.83
CA ASN A 286 -11.49 3.28 15.88
C ASN A 286 -12.50 2.09 15.86
N LEU A 287 -12.05 0.87 16.21
CA LEU A 287 -12.94 -0.28 16.38
C LEU A 287 -13.86 -0.12 17.60
N SER A 288 -13.37 0.46 18.69
CA SER A 288 -14.15 0.73 19.89
C SER A 288 -15.06 1.96 19.70
N LEU A 289 -14.57 3.00 19.03
CA LEU A 289 -15.35 4.19 18.70
C LEU A 289 -16.57 3.85 17.84
N LEU A 290 -16.45 2.83 16.98
CA LEU A 290 -17.58 2.38 16.16
C LEU A 290 -18.77 1.90 17.00
N GLN A 291 -18.51 1.24 18.14
CA GLN A 291 -19.57 0.81 19.06
C GLN A 291 -20.24 1.99 19.77
N SER A 292 -19.43 3.01 20.13
CA SER A 292 -19.95 4.23 20.75
C SER A 292 -20.80 5.05 19.79
N ASP A 293 -20.33 5.24 18.56
CA ASP A 293 -20.99 6.07 17.55
C ASP A 293 -22.23 5.40 16.92
N PHE A 294 -22.26 4.07 16.91
CA PHE A 294 -23.37 3.28 16.37
C PHE A 294 -23.92 2.29 17.41
N PRO A 295 -24.81 2.74 18.33
CA PRO A 295 -25.31 1.91 19.44
C PRO A 295 -26.02 0.61 19.00
N ARG A 296 -26.48 0.54 17.73
CA ARG A 296 -27.09 -0.67 17.15
C ARG A 296 -26.09 -1.54 16.38
N LEU A 297 -24.79 -1.32 16.57
CA LEU A 297 -23.75 -2.09 15.91
C LEU A 297 -23.85 -3.56 16.32
N GLN A 298 -24.04 -4.43 15.33
CA GLN A 298 -23.90 -5.87 15.52
C GLN A 298 -22.43 -6.28 15.34
N VAL A 299 -21.94 -7.18 16.19
CA VAL A 299 -20.59 -7.73 16.08
C VAL A 299 -20.68 -9.22 15.79
N ILE A 300 -20.03 -9.68 14.71
CA ILE A 300 -19.96 -11.10 14.33
C ILE A 300 -18.48 -11.49 14.28
N LYS A 301 -18.12 -12.64 14.88
CA LYS A 301 -16.74 -13.14 14.90
C LYS A 301 -16.54 -14.27 13.89
N LEU A 302 -15.46 -14.19 13.09
CA LEU A 302 -15.04 -15.25 12.17
C LEU A 302 -13.75 -15.87 12.70
N GLU A 303 -13.85 -17.01 13.36
CA GLU A 303 -12.75 -17.68 14.04
C GLU A 303 -12.21 -18.90 13.28
N GLN A 304 -13.00 -19.46 12.35
CA GLN A 304 -12.56 -20.59 11.54
C GLN A 304 -11.59 -20.12 10.45
N ASN A 305 -10.37 -20.64 10.50
CA ASN A 305 -9.31 -20.37 9.52
C ASN A 305 -9.32 -21.43 8.41
N TYR A 306 -9.17 -20.99 7.17
CA TYR A 306 -9.14 -21.83 5.96
C TYR A 306 -7.78 -21.79 5.24
N ARG A 307 -6.77 -21.21 5.88
CA ARG A 307 -5.45 -20.95 5.28
C ARG A 307 -4.37 -21.87 5.82
N SER A 308 -4.21 -21.90 7.12
CA SER A 308 -3.04 -22.44 7.81
C SER A 308 -3.35 -23.73 8.59
N SER A 309 -2.37 -24.62 8.70
CA SER A 309 -2.45 -25.82 9.54
C SER A 309 -2.58 -25.49 11.03
N VAL A 310 -3.02 -26.46 11.83
CA VAL A 310 -3.27 -26.31 13.27
C VAL A 310 -2.04 -25.80 14.01
N ARG A 311 -0.84 -26.35 13.77
CA ARG A 311 0.39 -25.91 14.47
C ARG A 311 0.76 -24.46 14.20
N ILE A 312 0.59 -24.00 12.95
CA ILE A 312 0.82 -22.58 12.60
C ILE A 312 -0.16 -21.70 13.36
N LEU A 313 -1.44 -22.09 13.48
CA LEU A 313 -2.43 -21.33 14.23
C LEU A 313 -2.19 -21.36 15.74
N GLN A 314 -1.73 -22.49 16.30
CA GLN A 314 -1.35 -22.58 17.69
C GLN A 314 -0.20 -21.62 18.00
N ALA A 315 0.82 -21.57 17.13
CA ALA A 315 1.92 -20.62 17.25
C ALA A 315 1.43 -19.16 17.16
N ALA A 316 0.57 -18.84 16.20
CA ALA A 316 -0.01 -17.51 16.04
C ALA A 316 -0.84 -17.10 17.28
N ASN A 317 -1.73 -18.00 17.76
CA ASN A 317 -2.55 -17.77 18.94
C ASN A 317 -1.67 -17.60 20.21
N ALA A 318 -0.59 -18.38 20.36
CA ALA A 318 0.30 -18.29 21.51
C ALA A 318 1.05 -16.94 21.56
N VAL A 319 1.59 -16.50 20.45
CA VAL A 319 2.29 -15.20 20.36
C VAL A 319 1.31 -14.06 20.67
N ILE A 320 0.16 -14.00 19.97
CA ILE A 320 -0.75 -12.86 20.11
C ILE A 320 -1.51 -12.84 21.44
N ALA A 321 -1.56 -13.95 22.16
CA ALA A 321 -2.18 -14.01 23.50
C ALA A 321 -1.49 -13.13 24.54
N ASN A 322 -0.22 -12.74 24.30
CA ASN A 322 0.54 -11.85 25.16
C ASN A 322 0.21 -10.36 24.97
N ASN A 323 -0.63 -10.01 23.98
CA ASN A 323 -1.11 -8.65 23.79
C ASN A 323 -2.46 -8.43 24.49
N PRO A 324 -2.76 -7.18 24.92
CA PRO A 324 -4.10 -6.82 25.37
C PRO A 324 -5.10 -7.01 24.22
N LYS A 325 -6.22 -7.64 24.50
CA LYS A 325 -7.27 -7.95 23.52
C LYS A 325 -8.37 -6.88 23.53
N LEU A 326 -8.74 -6.37 22.35
CA LEU A 326 -9.98 -5.61 22.20
C LEU A 326 -11.20 -6.54 22.05
N PHE A 327 -11.00 -7.63 21.30
CA PHE A 327 -12.04 -8.64 21.08
C PHE A 327 -11.46 -10.01 21.42
N ASP A 328 -12.13 -10.74 22.29
CA ASP A 328 -11.74 -12.12 22.58
C ASP A 328 -12.10 -13.01 21.39
N LYS A 329 -11.08 -13.59 20.77
CA LYS A 329 -11.19 -14.51 19.62
C LYS A 329 -10.07 -15.54 19.66
N LYS A 330 -10.34 -16.74 19.15
CA LYS A 330 -9.34 -17.81 19.04
C LYS A 330 -9.48 -18.52 17.69
N LEU A 331 -8.43 -18.46 16.89
CA LEU A 331 -8.43 -19.13 15.58
C LEU A 331 -8.35 -20.64 15.73
N TRP A 332 -9.13 -21.34 14.93
CA TRP A 332 -9.13 -22.79 14.79
C TRP A 332 -9.32 -23.21 13.33
N CYS A 333 -8.91 -24.42 12.96
CA CYS A 333 -9.08 -24.94 11.59
C CYS A 333 -9.30 -26.46 11.57
N GLU A 334 -9.71 -26.95 10.39
CA GLU A 334 -9.91 -28.38 10.09
C GLU A 334 -8.85 -28.92 9.11
N LEU A 335 -7.79 -28.16 8.82
CA LEU A 335 -6.75 -28.50 7.84
C LEU A 335 -5.70 -29.51 8.32
N GLY A 336 -5.88 -30.10 9.51
CA GLY A 336 -4.95 -31.05 10.11
C GLY A 336 -3.79 -30.36 10.83
N MET A 337 -2.98 -31.18 11.54
CA MET A 337 -1.89 -30.68 12.40
C MET A 337 -0.81 -29.93 11.61
N GLY A 338 -0.47 -30.39 10.42
CA GLY A 338 0.66 -29.87 9.64
C GLY A 338 2.03 -30.25 10.24
N ASP A 339 3.10 -29.74 9.62
CA ASP A 339 4.46 -29.98 10.06
C ASP A 339 4.79 -29.12 11.29
N PRO A 340 5.68 -29.61 12.19
CA PRO A 340 6.24 -28.77 13.25
C PRO A 340 6.94 -27.54 12.68
N LEU A 341 6.84 -26.41 13.38
CA LEU A 341 7.60 -25.21 13.05
C LEU A 341 9.10 -25.49 13.18
N THR A 342 9.89 -25.00 12.26
CA THR A 342 11.35 -25.12 12.34
C THR A 342 11.94 -23.80 12.85
N ILE A 343 12.75 -23.87 13.90
CA ILE A 343 13.52 -22.74 14.42
C ILE A 343 15.00 -23.04 14.23
N PHE A 344 15.69 -22.18 13.48
CA PHE A 344 17.07 -22.42 13.11
C PHE A 344 17.98 -21.29 13.62
N GLN A 345 18.97 -21.64 14.47
CA GLN A 345 20.02 -20.71 14.88
C GLN A 345 21.17 -20.74 13.88
N CYS A 346 21.40 -19.63 13.22
CA CYS A 346 22.49 -19.43 12.29
C CYS A 346 23.72 -18.80 12.97
N LYS A 347 24.91 -18.94 12.37
CA LYS A 347 26.13 -18.35 12.91
C LYS A 347 26.13 -16.83 12.76
N ASN A 348 25.77 -16.36 11.57
CA ASN A 348 25.71 -14.95 11.14
C ASN A 348 24.74 -14.80 9.96
N GLU A 349 24.61 -13.59 9.42
CA GLU A 349 23.68 -13.25 8.33
C GLU A 349 24.00 -13.97 7.00
N GLU A 350 25.27 -14.19 6.68
CA GLU A 350 25.65 -14.92 5.47
C GLU A 350 25.24 -16.40 5.60
N HIS A 351 25.53 -17.01 6.74
CA HIS A 351 25.11 -18.39 7.03
C HIS A 351 23.57 -18.51 7.11
N GLU A 352 22.87 -17.47 7.54
CA GLU A 352 21.41 -17.45 7.54
C GLU A 352 20.87 -17.51 6.10
N ALA A 353 21.41 -16.67 5.20
CA ALA A 353 21.03 -16.65 3.80
C ALA A 353 21.30 -18.01 3.11
N GLU A 354 22.49 -18.55 3.29
CA GLU A 354 22.85 -19.87 2.74
C GLU A 354 21.95 -20.99 3.26
N THR A 355 21.70 -21.01 4.58
CA THR A 355 20.86 -22.03 5.23
C THR A 355 19.43 -21.98 4.70
N VAL A 356 18.84 -20.81 4.62
CA VAL A 356 17.47 -20.63 4.10
C VAL A 356 17.37 -21.11 2.67
N ILE A 357 18.33 -20.75 1.82
CA ILE A 357 18.33 -21.13 0.40
C ILE A 357 18.50 -22.64 0.24
N GLN A 358 19.43 -23.26 0.98
CA GLN A 358 19.66 -24.70 0.96
C GLN A 358 18.43 -25.48 1.46
N LEU A 359 17.78 -25.03 2.54
CA LEU A 359 16.54 -25.62 3.03
C LEU A 359 15.42 -25.55 1.99
N MET A 360 15.27 -24.41 1.31
CA MET A 360 14.29 -24.27 0.22
C MET A 360 14.58 -25.20 -0.95
N GLN A 361 15.84 -25.29 -1.39
CA GLN A 361 16.24 -26.19 -2.48
C GLN A 361 16.00 -27.64 -2.13
N ALA A 362 16.36 -28.06 -0.92
CA ALA A 362 16.13 -29.42 -0.44
C ALA A 362 14.64 -29.73 -0.38
N HIS A 363 13.82 -28.85 0.22
CA HIS A 363 12.37 -29.01 0.29
C HIS A 363 11.72 -29.06 -1.11
N LYS A 364 12.15 -28.17 -2.03
CA LYS A 364 11.67 -28.15 -3.40
C LYS A 364 11.98 -29.46 -4.12
N ALA A 365 13.19 -30.00 -3.95
CA ALA A 365 13.58 -31.26 -4.58
C ALA A 365 12.79 -32.46 -4.03
N GLU A 366 12.54 -32.50 -2.73
CA GLU A 366 11.80 -33.56 -2.04
C GLU A 366 10.31 -33.55 -2.41
N HIS A 367 9.68 -32.36 -2.35
CA HIS A 367 8.21 -32.23 -2.50
C HIS A 367 7.76 -31.77 -3.89
N ARG A 368 8.69 -31.57 -4.84
CA ARG A 368 8.42 -31.13 -6.24
C ARG A 368 7.58 -29.85 -6.31
N THR A 369 7.79 -28.93 -5.39
CA THR A 369 7.10 -27.64 -5.32
C THR A 369 7.65 -26.64 -6.34
N ARG A 370 6.95 -25.53 -6.54
CA ARG A 370 7.39 -24.40 -7.38
C ARG A 370 8.17 -23.39 -6.55
N TRP A 371 9.02 -22.56 -7.17
CA TRP A 371 9.66 -21.45 -6.48
C TRP A 371 8.66 -20.42 -5.96
N SER A 372 7.56 -20.20 -6.66
CA SER A 372 6.45 -19.34 -6.28
C SER A 372 5.70 -19.80 -5.00
N ASP A 373 5.92 -21.04 -4.55
CA ASP A 373 5.35 -21.55 -3.30
C ASP A 373 6.11 -21.04 -2.06
N TYR A 374 7.26 -20.38 -2.23
CA TYR A 374 8.14 -19.95 -1.14
C TYR A 374 8.13 -18.44 -0.97
N ALA A 375 8.13 -17.99 0.29
CA ALA A 375 8.36 -16.61 0.65
C ALA A 375 9.45 -16.49 1.73
N ILE A 376 10.34 -15.51 1.58
CA ILE A 376 11.29 -15.07 2.62
C ILE A 376 10.79 -13.73 3.13
N LEU A 377 10.40 -13.70 4.41
CA LEU A 377 9.86 -12.52 5.08
C LEU A 377 10.88 -11.96 6.07
N TYR A 378 11.03 -10.65 6.05
CA TYR A 378 11.98 -9.93 6.90
C TYR A 378 11.38 -8.63 7.43
N ARG A 379 11.96 -8.09 8.52
CA ARG A 379 11.46 -6.87 9.16
C ARG A 379 11.84 -5.60 8.40
N SER A 380 13.05 -5.54 7.88
CA SER A 380 13.62 -4.33 7.27
C SER A 380 14.35 -4.62 5.96
N ASN A 381 14.28 -3.69 5.00
CA ASN A 381 14.82 -3.85 3.66
C ASN A 381 16.34 -4.07 3.60
N TYR A 382 17.11 -3.65 4.62
CA TYR A 382 18.55 -3.89 4.63
C TYR A 382 18.90 -5.40 4.68
N GLN A 383 18.01 -6.23 5.27
CA GLN A 383 18.17 -7.69 5.34
C GLN A 383 18.05 -8.34 3.95
N ALA A 384 17.29 -7.74 3.05
CA ALA A 384 17.06 -8.28 1.71
C ALA A 384 18.34 -8.43 0.89
N ARG A 385 19.30 -7.50 1.05
CA ARG A 385 20.51 -7.44 0.21
C ARG A 385 21.34 -8.73 0.29
N ILE A 386 21.55 -9.29 1.48
CA ILE A 386 22.33 -10.51 1.69
C ILE A 386 21.59 -11.72 1.12
N ILE A 387 20.26 -11.76 1.32
CA ILE A 387 19.40 -12.81 0.75
C ILE A 387 19.42 -12.75 -0.79
N GLU A 388 19.32 -11.56 -1.39
CA GLU A 388 19.40 -11.42 -2.84
C GLU A 388 20.76 -11.90 -3.40
N GLN A 389 21.86 -11.55 -2.74
CA GLN A 389 23.19 -12.02 -3.12
C GLN A 389 23.28 -13.54 -3.06
N GLY A 390 22.74 -14.14 -1.99
CA GLY A 390 22.67 -15.59 -1.84
C GLY A 390 21.83 -16.22 -2.96
N LEU A 391 20.59 -15.76 -3.20
CA LEU A 391 19.72 -16.30 -4.24
C LEU A 391 20.34 -16.24 -5.63
N ARG A 392 21.05 -15.13 -5.96
CA ARG A 392 21.80 -15.01 -7.21
C ARG A 392 22.95 -16.02 -7.30
N SER A 393 23.70 -16.20 -6.21
CA SER A 393 24.82 -17.15 -6.17
C SER A 393 24.38 -18.61 -6.35
N PHE A 394 23.18 -18.95 -5.85
CA PHE A 394 22.56 -20.26 -5.99
C PHE A 394 21.66 -20.38 -7.24
N HIS A 395 21.62 -19.37 -8.11
CA HIS A 395 20.78 -19.32 -9.33
C HIS A 395 19.28 -19.56 -9.04
N VAL A 396 18.78 -19.08 -7.90
CA VAL A 396 17.37 -19.18 -7.53
C VAL A 396 16.63 -17.92 -8.01
N PRO A 397 15.59 -18.05 -8.85
CA PRO A 397 14.80 -16.92 -9.28
C PRO A 397 14.02 -16.32 -8.10
N TYR A 398 13.99 -15.00 -8.00
CA TYR A 398 13.27 -14.30 -6.94
C TYR A 398 12.61 -13.01 -7.45
N ARG A 399 11.59 -12.57 -6.75
CA ARG A 399 10.96 -11.26 -6.92
C ARG A 399 10.78 -10.56 -5.57
N MET A 400 10.93 -9.25 -5.56
CA MET A 400 10.75 -8.45 -4.34
C MET A 400 9.39 -7.78 -4.33
N THR A 401 8.72 -7.84 -3.17
CA THR A 401 7.50 -7.09 -2.89
C THR A 401 7.80 -6.04 -1.82
N GLY A 402 7.43 -4.76 -2.07
CA GLY A 402 7.70 -3.66 -1.12
C GLY A 402 9.04 -2.94 -1.36
N GLY A 403 9.73 -3.20 -2.48
CA GLY A 403 10.74 -2.32 -3.03
C GLY A 403 10.11 -1.05 -3.60
N GLN A 404 10.91 0.00 -3.85
CA GLN A 404 10.40 1.19 -4.54
C GLN A 404 9.98 0.81 -5.96
N PRO A 405 8.68 0.99 -6.35
CA PRO A 405 8.22 0.66 -7.68
C PRO A 405 9.04 1.37 -8.77
N PHE A 406 9.17 0.75 -9.93
CA PHE A 406 9.98 1.31 -11.02
C PHE A 406 9.56 2.75 -11.38
N PHE A 407 8.25 2.99 -11.50
CA PHE A 407 7.71 4.30 -11.85
C PHE A 407 7.79 5.33 -10.70
N ASP A 408 8.06 4.88 -9.47
CA ASP A 408 8.26 5.75 -8.30
C ASP A 408 9.69 6.24 -8.13
N LYS A 409 10.63 5.71 -8.91
CA LYS A 409 12.02 6.18 -8.88
C LYS A 409 12.10 7.64 -9.35
N ALA A 410 12.89 8.46 -8.66
CA ALA A 410 12.97 9.89 -8.89
C ALA A 410 13.33 10.26 -10.35
N GLU A 411 14.28 9.51 -10.94
CA GLU A 411 14.71 9.68 -12.33
C GLU A 411 13.58 9.36 -13.33
N ILE A 412 12.74 8.39 -13.01
CA ILE A 412 11.60 7.99 -13.84
C ILE A 412 10.49 9.03 -13.72
N LYS A 413 10.12 9.43 -12.50
CA LYS A 413 9.10 10.47 -12.25
C LYS A 413 9.43 11.78 -12.92
N THR A 414 10.70 12.16 -12.95
CA THR A 414 11.12 13.39 -13.61
C THR A 414 10.91 13.31 -15.12
N LEU A 415 11.31 12.23 -15.77
CA LEU A 415 11.06 12.07 -17.21
C LEU A 415 9.57 12.00 -17.52
N LEU A 416 8.79 11.32 -16.69
CA LEU A 416 7.33 11.27 -16.82
C LEU A 416 6.66 12.63 -16.61
N ALA A 417 7.22 13.52 -15.78
CA ALA A 417 6.72 14.88 -15.65
C ALA A 417 6.85 15.66 -16.97
N TYR A 418 7.96 15.51 -17.71
CA TYR A 418 8.05 16.07 -19.05
C TYR A 418 7.01 15.49 -20.00
N VAL A 419 6.80 14.17 -19.98
CA VAL A 419 5.77 13.52 -20.81
C VAL A 419 4.37 14.04 -20.48
N LYS A 420 4.04 14.17 -19.19
CA LYS A 420 2.75 14.72 -18.73
C LYS A 420 2.57 16.16 -19.16
N LEU A 421 3.60 16.99 -19.01
CA LEU A 421 3.54 18.41 -19.41
C LEU A 421 3.37 18.56 -20.93
N ILE A 422 4.10 17.78 -21.72
CA ILE A 422 3.98 17.74 -23.17
C ILE A 422 2.57 17.31 -23.60
N ALA A 423 1.96 16.36 -22.89
CA ALA A 423 0.61 15.90 -23.17
C ALA A 423 -0.48 16.83 -22.63
N ASN A 424 -0.24 17.52 -21.52
CA ASN A 424 -1.18 18.43 -20.87
C ASN A 424 -0.45 19.65 -20.30
N PRO A 425 -0.33 20.75 -21.03
CA PRO A 425 0.32 21.97 -20.55
C PRO A 425 -0.35 22.62 -19.33
N LYS A 426 -1.54 22.15 -18.95
CA LYS A 426 -2.27 22.64 -17.77
C LYS A 426 -1.95 21.87 -16.48
N ASP A 427 -1.03 20.91 -16.53
CA ASP A 427 -0.54 20.18 -15.34
C ASP A 427 0.57 20.99 -14.66
N ASP A 428 0.18 21.83 -13.70
CA ASP A 428 1.09 22.70 -12.98
C ASP A 428 2.13 21.91 -12.15
N THR A 429 1.80 20.71 -11.67
CA THR A 429 2.75 19.85 -10.96
C THR A 429 3.83 19.30 -11.90
N ALA A 430 3.42 18.81 -13.06
CA ALA A 430 4.36 18.36 -14.09
C ALA A 430 5.24 19.52 -14.56
N PHE A 431 4.67 20.72 -14.71
CA PHE A 431 5.40 21.95 -15.05
C PHE A 431 6.49 22.25 -14.01
N ILE A 432 6.15 22.32 -12.72
CA ILE A 432 7.10 22.64 -11.66
C ILE A 432 8.24 21.62 -11.63
N ARG A 433 7.93 20.32 -11.68
CA ARG A 433 8.95 19.28 -11.66
C ARG A 433 9.86 19.29 -12.89
N ALA A 434 9.30 19.44 -14.08
CA ALA A 434 10.06 19.52 -15.31
C ALA A 434 10.93 20.79 -15.38
N LEU A 435 10.46 21.93 -14.89
CA LEU A 435 11.19 23.19 -14.84
C LEU A 435 12.38 23.12 -13.87
N THR A 436 12.17 22.52 -12.68
CA THR A 436 13.17 22.49 -11.61
C THR A 436 14.20 21.39 -11.76
N THR A 437 13.96 20.39 -12.63
CA THR A 437 14.88 19.25 -12.80
C THR A 437 15.10 18.92 -14.29
N PRO A 438 16.30 19.13 -14.82
CA PRO A 438 17.50 19.76 -14.23
C PRO A 438 17.30 21.23 -13.86
N LYS A 439 18.07 21.72 -12.88
CA LYS A 439 17.97 23.12 -12.42
C LYS A 439 18.26 24.12 -13.54
N ARG A 440 17.38 25.13 -13.72
CA ARG A 440 17.46 26.18 -14.75
C ARG A 440 17.58 27.59 -14.19
N GLY A 441 18.01 27.73 -12.93
CA GLY A 441 18.13 29.05 -12.28
C GLY A 441 16.80 29.71 -11.89
N VAL A 442 15.68 28.97 -12.00
CA VAL A 442 14.37 29.44 -11.52
C VAL A 442 14.17 28.94 -10.09
N GLY A 443 14.17 29.85 -9.13
CA GLY A 443 14.00 29.56 -7.72
C GLY A 443 12.54 29.66 -7.26
N ASN A 444 12.29 29.28 -6.01
CA ASN A 444 10.94 29.24 -5.42
C ASN A 444 10.26 30.60 -5.34
N THR A 445 11.02 31.68 -5.11
CA THR A 445 10.45 33.04 -5.16
C THR A 445 9.88 33.41 -6.52
N THR A 446 10.53 32.96 -7.60
CA THR A 446 10.02 33.13 -8.96
C THR A 446 8.78 32.28 -9.21
N LEU A 447 8.80 31.02 -8.78
CA LEU A 447 7.65 30.10 -8.87
C LEU A 447 6.45 30.62 -8.07
N ALA A 448 6.66 31.18 -6.87
CA ALA A 448 5.60 31.77 -6.06
C ALA A 448 4.97 32.99 -6.76
N LYS A 449 5.78 33.87 -7.36
CA LYS A 449 5.29 35.01 -8.16
C LYS A 449 4.50 34.55 -9.39
N MET A 450 4.98 33.53 -10.10
CA MET A 450 4.27 32.92 -11.22
C MET A 450 2.94 32.29 -10.78
N GLY A 451 2.94 31.58 -9.65
CA GLY A 451 1.74 30.99 -9.07
C GLY A 451 0.67 32.03 -8.72
N ALA A 452 1.08 33.12 -8.07
CA ALA A 452 0.20 34.26 -7.79
C ALA A 452 -0.34 34.90 -9.07
N TRP A 453 0.52 35.11 -10.07
CA TRP A 453 0.13 35.69 -11.38
C TRP A 453 -0.87 34.79 -12.12
N ALA A 454 -0.60 33.49 -12.17
CA ALA A 454 -1.47 32.50 -12.83
C ALA A 454 -2.82 32.35 -12.12
N SER A 455 -2.80 32.30 -10.78
CA SER A 455 -4.00 32.19 -9.97
C SER A 455 -4.92 33.41 -10.09
N ALA A 456 -4.37 34.63 -10.10
CA ALA A 456 -5.14 35.86 -10.29
C ALA A 456 -5.85 35.89 -11.66
N ARG A 457 -5.31 35.21 -12.66
CA ARG A 457 -5.84 35.18 -14.04
C ARG A 457 -6.58 33.89 -14.37
N LYS A 458 -6.60 32.93 -13.44
CA LYS A 458 -7.22 31.58 -13.61
C LYS A 458 -6.65 30.80 -14.80
N ILE A 459 -5.36 30.91 -15.05
CA ILE A 459 -4.59 30.21 -16.08
C ILE A 459 -3.61 29.25 -15.45
N SER A 460 -3.03 28.31 -16.24
CA SER A 460 -1.95 27.42 -15.77
C SER A 460 -0.60 28.16 -15.70
N LEU A 461 0.40 27.56 -15.03
CA LEU A 461 1.75 28.10 -14.99
C LEU A 461 2.38 28.16 -16.40
N TYR A 462 2.09 27.18 -17.25
CA TYR A 462 2.55 27.18 -18.64
C TYR A 462 1.91 28.31 -19.46
N GLU A 463 0.59 28.48 -19.38
CA GLU A 463 -0.13 29.59 -20.04
C GLU A 463 0.33 30.96 -19.52
N ALA A 464 0.79 31.05 -18.27
CA ALA A 464 1.34 32.27 -17.72
C ALA A 464 2.62 32.72 -18.43
N LEU A 465 3.40 31.81 -19.02
CA LEU A 465 4.62 32.17 -19.78
C LEU A 465 4.31 33.00 -21.05
N GLU A 466 3.12 32.84 -21.64
CA GLU A 466 2.67 33.61 -22.77
C GLU A 466 2.09 34.98 -22.39
N SER A 467 1.81 35.19 -21.11
CA SER A 467 1.13 36.39 -20.65
C SER A 467 2.06 37.60 -20.60
N HIS A 468 1.62 38.71 -21.26
CA HIS A 468 2.35 39.96 -21.17
C HIS A 468 2.42 40.51 -19.76
N GLY A 469 3.61 40.93 -19.35
CA GLY A 469 3.87 41.55 -18.06
C GLY A 469 4.42 40.64 -16.96
N LEU A 470 4.38 39.32 -17.11
CA LEU A 470 4.98 38.39 -16.15
C LEU A 470 6.50 38.65 -16.00
N SER A 471 7.20 38.94 -17.11
CA SER A 471 8.64 39.20 -17.11
C SER A 471 9.05 40.38 -16.21
N ALA A 472 8.20 41.37 -16.03
CA ALA A 472 8.44 42.51 -15.14
C ALA A 472 8.38 42.10 -13.65
N GLU A 473 7.55 41.12 -13.32
CA GLU A 473 7.39 40.62 -11.93
C GLU A 473 8.52 39.67 -11.49
N ILE A 474 9.06 38.87 -12.43
CA ILE A 474 10.01 37.80 -12.10
C ILE A 474 11.47 38.16 -12.36
N GLY A 475 11.74 39.24 -13.13
CA GLY A 475 13.09 39.69 -13.50
C GLY A 475 13.66 39.03 -14.76
N ALA A 476 14.60 39.71 -15.41
CA ALA A 476 15.08 39.37 -16.77
C ALA A 476 15.73 37.97 -16.88
N ALA A 477 16.58 37.58 -15.93
CA ALA A 477 17.26 36.29 -15.98
C ALA A 477 16.27 35.12 -15.84
N ALA A 478 15.29 35.22 -14.94
CA ALA A 478 14.27 34.21 -14.79
C ALA A 478 13.34 34.17 -16.02
N ALA A 479 13.00 35.34 -16.58
CA ALA A 479 12.18 35.42 -17.78
C ALA A 479 12.87 34.76 -19.00
N GLN A 480 14.18 34.92 -19.15
CA GLN A 480 14.96 34.25 -20.19
C GLN A 480 14.91 32.72 -20.02
N ALA A 481 15.25 32.22 -18.81
CA ALA A 481 15.23 30.78 -18.54
C ALA A 481 13.87 30.13 -18.76
N LEU A 482 12.80 30.84 -18.39
CA LEU A 482 11.43 30.41 -18.62
C LEU A 482 11.04 30.45 -20.11
N GLY A 483 11.52 31.43 -20.87
CA GLY A 483 11.32 31.51 -22.30
C GLY A 483 12.02 30.34 -23.03
N GLU A 484 13.25 30.00 -22.65
CA GLU A 484 13.97 28.82 -23.18
C GLU A 484 13.23 27.52 -22.84
N PHE A 485 12.71 27.40 -21.61
CA PHE A 485 11.91 26.26 -21.21
C PHE A 485 10.59 26.14 -21.97
N TYR A 486 9.90 27.27 -22.20
CA TYR A 486 8.69 27.33 -23.01
C TYR A 486 8.95 26.80 -24.42
N GLN A 487 9.98 27.32 -25.10
CA GLN A 487 10.37 26.89 -26.45
C GLN A 487 10.70 25.39 -26.51
N LEU A 488 11.40 24.88 -25.48
CA LEU A 488 11.70 23.46 -25.36
C LEU A 488 10.42 22.63 -25.34
N ILE A 489 9.49 22.93 -24.44
CA ILE A 489 8.25 22.17 -24.29
C ILE A 489 7.39 22.26 -25.54
N ASP A 490 7.22 23.45 -26.11
CA ASP A 490 6.45 23.69 -27.35
C ASP A 490 7.00 22.86 -28.52
N GLN A 491 8.33 22.83 -28.71
CA GLN A 491 8.98 21.99 -29.71
C GLN A 491 8.63 20.50 -29.53
N PHE A 492 8.65 19.99 -28.31
CA PHE A 492 8.37 18.58 -28.05
C PHE A 492 6.87 18.25 -28.09
N MET A 493 5.98 19.19 -27.82
CA MET A 493 4.53 19.02 -28.01
C MET A 493 4.20 18.72 -29.48
N HIS A 494 4.80 19.44 -30.43
CA HIS A 494 4.64 19.17 -31.86
C HIS A 494 5.21 17.79 -32.26
N GLN A 495 6.37 17.38 -31.72
CA GLN A 495 7.00 16.11 -32.07
C GLN A 495 6.30 14.88 -31.45
N ALA A 496 5.69 15.02 -30.27
CA ALA A 496 5.06 13.92 -29.53
C ALA A 496 3.82 13.35 -30.24
N ASN A 497 3.18 14.13 -31.10
CA ASN A 497 2.00 13.71 -31.84
C ASN A 497 2.32 12.88 -33.10
N THR A 498 3.52 13.03 -33.68
CA THR A 498 3.88 12.45 -34.98
C THR A 498 5.10 11.54 -34.93
N GLY A 499 5.94 11.64 -33.88
CA GLY A 499 7.19 10.91 -33.76
C GLY A 499 7.05 9.57 -33.05
N LYS A 500 8.10 8.73 -33.18
CA LYS A 500 8.24 7.55 -32.32
C LYS A 500 8.60 7.99 -30.91
N SER A 501 7.90 7.43 -29.93
CA SER A 501 8.01 7.84 -28.53
C SER A 501 9.43 7.77 -27.97
N GLY A 502 10.16 6.70 -28.26
CA GLY A 502 11.54 6.55 -27.79
C GLY A 502 12.52 7.50 -28.44
N GLU A 503 12.37 7.79 -29.74
CA GLU A 503 13.19 8.79 -30.43
C GLU A 503 12.95 10.20 -29.90
N VAL A 504 11.70 10.54 -29.60
CA VAL A 504 11.31 11.82 -28.99
C VAL A 504 11.91 11.97 -27.61
N LEU A 505 11.76 10.95 -26.75
CA LEU A 505 12.29 10.98 -25.38
C LEU A 505 13.81 10.94 -25.33
N THR A 506 14.48 10.20 -26.21
CA THR A 506 15.95 10.19 -26.30
C THR A 506 16.47 11.57 -26.66
N ARG A 507 15.85 12.24 -27.64
CA ARG A 507 16.20 13.63 -28.01
C ARG A 507 15.92 14.59 -26.85
N LEU A 508 14.80 14.46 -26.16
CA LEU A 508 14.50 15.26 -24.97
C LEU A 508 15.58 15.10 -23.90
N CYS A 509 15.94 13.85 -23.54
CA CYS A 509 16.98 13.58 -22.56
C CYS A 509 18.34 14.19 -22.93
N THR A 510 18.70 14.13 -24.22
CA THR A 510 19.92 14.74 -24.74
C THR A 510 19.88 16.27 -24.64
N GLN A 511 18.76 16.89 -25.05
CA GLN A 511 18.63 18.34 -25.08
C GLN A 511 18.59 18.97 -23.69
N ILE A 512 18.02 18.28 -22.68
CA ILE A 512 18.03 18.75 -21.30
C ILE A 512 19.26 18.32 -20.49
N GLY A 513 20.19 17.58 -21.11
CA GLY A 513 21.39 17.07 -20.44
C GLY A 513 21.09 16.09 -19.30
N TYR A 514 20.04 15.26 -19.44
CA TYR A 514 19.50 14.48 -18.33
C TYR A 514 20.47 13.42 -17.81
N GLU A 515 21.21 12.75 -18.70
CA GLU A 515 22.24 11.78 -18.31
C GLU A 515 23.31 12.41 -17.41
N ALA A 516 23.89 13.54 -17.85
CA ALA A 516 24.89 14.26 -17.06
C ALA A 516 24.33 14.71 -15.71
N HIS A 517 23.10 15.19 -15.68
CA HIS A 517 22.40 15.56 -14.44
C HIS A 517 22.30 14.38 -13.47
N LEU A 518 21.95 13.18 -13.93
CA LEU A 518 21.83 11.99 -13.08
C LEU A 518 23.18 11.58 -12.49
N TYR A 519 24.27 11.67 -13.27
CA TYR A 519 25.61 11.40 -12.74
C TYR A 519 26.06 12.45 -11.73
N LEU A 520 25.82 13.74 -11.98
CA LEU A 520 26.20 14.85 -11.09
C LEU A 520 25.44 14.85 -9.75
N THR A 521 24.18 14.39 -9.76
CA THR A 521 23.32 14.36 -8.56
C THR A 521 23.36 13.03 -7.82
N SER A 522 24.18 12.09 -8.24
CA SER A 522 24.36 10.79 -7.60
C SER A 522 25.58 10.78 -6.70
N GLU A 523 25.48 10.08 -5.57
CA GLU A 523 26.57 9.96 -4.58
C GLU A 523 27.78 9.17 -5.13
N THR A 524 27.54 8.26 -6.07
CA THR A 524 28.57 7.45 -6.72
C THR A 524 28.30 7.33 -8.22
N PRO A 525 29.37 7.19 -9.07
CA PRO A 525 29.20 6.98 -10.52
C PRO A 525 28.34 5.75 -10.85
N LYS A 526 28.46 4.67 -10.07
CA LYS A 526 27.66 3.45 -10.23
C LYS A 526 26.17 3.69 -9.99
N GLN A 527 25.83 4.57 -9.06
CA GLN A 527 24.43 4.99 -8.82
C GLN A 527 23.90 5.80 -10.00
N GLY A 528 24.70 6.71 -10.56
CA GLY A 528 24.36 7.47 -11.78
C GLY A 528 24.09 6.54 -12.96
N GLU A 529 24.98 5.56 -13.20
CA GLU A 529 24.81 4.55 -14.23
C GLU A 529 23.51 3.74 -14.05
N THR A 530 23.21 3.35 -12.81
CA THR A 530 21.98 2.61 -12.51
C THR A 530 20.72 3.43 -12.82
N LYS A 531 20.72 4.72 -12.43
CA LYS A 531 19.59 5.63 -12.74
C LYS A 531 19.44 5.84 -14.25
N TRP A 532 20.57 5.99 -14.97
CA TRP A 532 20.51 6.14 -16.42
C TRP A 532 19.98 4.88 -17.11
N LYS A 533 20.38 3.69 -16.67
CA LYS A 533 19.79 2.42 -17.16
C LYS A 533 18.29 2.35 -16.93
N ASN A 534 17.79 2.80 -15.79
CA ASN A 534 16.34 2.87 -15.54
C ASN A 534 15.63 3.78 -16.56
N VAL A 535 16.24 4.93 -16.91
CA VAL A 535 15.68 5.85 -17.92
C VAL A 535 15.64 5.18 -19.30
N GLN A 536 16.72 4.50 -19.69
CA GLN A 536 16.76 3.77 -20.96
C GLN A 536 15.72 2.64 -21.03
N GLU A 537 15.50 1.95 -19.92
CA GLU A 537 14.47 0.92 -19.79
C GLU A 537 13.06 1.49 -19.95
N LEU A 538 12.77 2.66 -19.36
CA LEU A 538 11.49 3.36 -19.56
C LEU A 538 11.29 3.72 -21.03
N ILE A 539 12.31 4.26 -21.69
CA ILE A 539 12.23 4.65 -23.10
C ILE A 539 11.94 3.43 -23.99
N ALA A 540 12.66 2.33 -23.77
CA ALA A 540 12.45 1.08 -24.51
C ALA A 540 11.05 0.48 -24.27
N TRP A 541 10.55 0.58 -23.04
CA TRP A 541 9.20 0.12 -22.69
C TRP A 541 8.13 0.96 -23.41
N LEU A 542 8.29 2.28 -23.46
CA LEU A 542 7.35 3.18 -24.17
C LEU A 542 7.35 2.91 -25.67
N ASP A 543 8.50 2.65 -26.28
CA ASP A 543 8.58 2.27 -27.70
C ASP A 543 7.84 0.96 -27.99
N LYS A 544 8.05 -0.05 -27.15
CA LYS A 544 7.35 -1.33 -27.24
C LYS A 544 5.84 -1.14 -27.14
N LYS A 545 5.39 -0.34 -26.17
CA LYS A 545 3.97 -0.04 -25.95
C LYS A 545 3.35 0.74 -27.11
N GLN A 546 4.07 1.66 -27.72
CA GLN A 546 3.61 2.35 -28.93
C GLN A 546 3.33 1.38 -30.05
N VAL A 547 4.19 0.38 -30.24
CA VAL A 547 3.99 -0.64 -31.30
C VAL A 547 2.82 -1.57 -30.96
N GLU A 548 2.67 -1.97 -29.68
CA GLU A 548 1.61 -2.89 -29.22
C GLU A 548 0.22 -2.23 -29.25
N ASP A 549 0.13 -1.00 -28.71
CA ASP A 549 -1.15 -0.32 -28.48
C ASP A 549 -1.56 0.63 -29.62
N GLY A 550 -0.64 0.94 -30.55
CA GLY A 550 -0.86 1.89 -31.64
C GLY A 550 -1.07 3.34 -31.19
N LYS A 551 -0.67 3.68 -29.94
CA LYS A 551 -0.89 4.98 -29.30
C LYS A 551 0.36 5.86 -29.39
N ASN A 552 0.19 7.15 -29.63
CA ASN A 552 1.29 8.11 -29.57
C ASN A 552 1.68 8.46 -28.12
N LEU A 553 2.77 9.23 -27.93
CA LEU A 553 3.27 9.58 -26.60
C LEU A 553 2.24 10.34 -25.74
N VAL A 554 1.43 11.18 -26.36
CA VAL A 554 0.37 11.96 -25.68
C VAL A 554 -0.74 11.04 -25.16
N GLU A 555 -1.21 10.11 -25.98
CA GLU A 555 -2.22 9.12 -25.58
C GLU A 555 -1.71 8.14 -24.51
N MET A 556 -0.43 7.78 -24.59
CA MET A 556 0.21 6.94 -23.57
C MET A 556 0.39 7.65 -22.24
N SER A 557 0.52 8.99 -22.20
CA SER A 557 0.65 9.75 -20.96
C SER A 557 -0.53 9.54 -20.01
N LEU A 558 -1.74 9.42 -20.54
CA LEU A 558 -2.94 9.09 -19.77
C LEU A 558 -2.87 7.66 -19.22
N THR A 559 -2.38 6.73 -20.04
CA THR A 559 -2.18 5.32 -19.61
C THR A 559 -1.12 5.23 -18.51
N ILE A 560 -0.02 5.98 -18.64
CA ILE A 560 1.06 6.06 -17.64
C ILE A 560 0.57 6.70 -16.34
N ALA A 561 -0.22 7.77 -16.42
CA ALA A 561 -0.83 8.40 -15.25
C ALA A 561 -1.76 7.41 -14.49
N LEU A 562 -2.52 6.60 -15.23
CA LEU A 562 -3.31 5.53 -14.67
C LEU A 562 -2.45 4.38 -14.15
N MET A 563 -1.33 4.04 -14.81
CA MET A 563 -0.40 2.99 -14.39
C MET A 563 0.41 3.38 -13.16
N SER A 564 0.85 4.62 -13.02
CA SER A 564 1.51 5.09 -11.79
C SER A 564 0.56 5.08 -10.59
N LEU A 565 -0.74 5.16 -10.82
CA LEU A 565 -1.79 4.87 -9.82
C LEU A 565 -2.07 3.36 -9.68
N LEU A 566 -1.64 2.56 -10.65
CA LEU A 566 -1.95 1.14 -10.80
C LEU A 566 -0.70 0.25 -10.68
N ASP A 567 0.44 0.78 -10.27
CA ASP A 567 1.76 0.12 -10.30
C ASP A 567 1.87 -1.10 -9.39
N GLU A 568 1.04 -2.05 -9.71
CA GLU A 568 1.24 -3.46 -9.53
C GLU A 568 0.92 -4.11 -10.87
N GLN A 569 1.92 -4.11 -11.76
CA GLN A 569 1.81 -4.90 -12.97
C GLN A 569 1.46 -6.34 -12.63
N GLU A 570 0.53 -6.89 -13.38
CA GLU A 570 0.46 -8.30 -13.71
C GLU A 570 1.87 -8.75 -14.14
N ASP A 571 2.72 -9.06 -13.16
CA ASP A 571 3.86 -9.92 -13.41
C ASP A 571 3.26 -11.21 -13.96
N GLU A 572 3.58 -11.55 -15.21
CA GLU A 572 3.51 -12.92 -15.69
C GLU A 572 3.92 -13.83 -14.54
N GLU A 573 3.22 -14.92 -14.30
CA GLU A 573 3.47 -15.86 -13.21
C GLU A 573 4.87 -16.47 -13.32
N LEU A 574 5.89 -15.66 -13.08
CA LEU A 574 7.27 -16.12 -12.96
C LEU A 574 7.35 -17.05 -11.76
N ASP A 575 7.81 -18.28 -12.01
CA ASP A 575 8.11 -19.22 -10.92
C ASP A 575 9.33 -18.75 -10.13
N ALA A 576 9.12 -17.87 -9.15
CA ALA A 576 10.15 -17.18 -8.39
C ALA A 576 9.82 -17.08 -6.91
N VAL A 577 10.85 -17.12 -6.04
CA VAL A 577 10.73 -16.94 -4.59
C VAL A 577 10.30 -15.50 -4.28
N HIS A 578 9.36 -15.34 -3.37
CA HIS A 578 8.89 -14.03 -2.93
C HIS A 578 9.73 -13.49 -1.79
N LEU A 579 10.37 -12.34 -1.98
CA LEU A 579 11.03 -11.57 -0.94
C LEU A 579 10.15 -10.41 -0.53
N SER A 580 9.82 -10.30 0.76
CA SER A 580 8.93 -9.24 1.23
C SER A 580 9.24 -8.82 2.66
N THR A 581 9.03 -7.52 2.96
CA THR A 581 8.95 -7.13 4.36
C THR A 581 7.68 -7.71 5.00
N LEU A 582 7.70 -7.91 6.31
CA LEU A 582 6.52 -8.36 7.06
C LEU A 582 5.30 -7.46 6.82
N HIS A 583 5.50 -6.14 6.77
CA HIS A 583 4.43 -5.18 6.47
C HIS A 583 3.83 -5.36 5.07
N ALA A 584 4.68 -5.49 4.06
CA ALA A 584 4.24 -5.66 2.67
C ALA A 584 3.64 -7.05 2.39
N SER A 585 3.90 -8.03 3.27
CA SER A 585 3.30 -9.36 3.19
C SER A 585 1.85 -9.41 3.69
N LYS A 586 1.35 -8.34 4.31
CA LYS A 586 -0.05 -8.26 4.76
C LYS A 586 -1.00 -8.41 3.57
N GLY A 587 -2.03 -9.25 3.72
CA GLY A 587 -2.95 -9.61 2.64
C GLY A 587 -2.47 -10.76 1.75
N LEU A 588 -1.16 -11.07 1.73
CA LEU A 588 -0.59 -12.18 0.96
C LEU A 588 -0.59 -13.49 1.76
N GLU A 589 -0.32 -14.62 1.07
CA GLU A 589 -0.27 -15.94 1.69
C GLU A 589 0.54 -16.92 0.84
N TYR A 590 1.36 -17.75 1.48
CA TYR A 590 2.30 -18.63 0.79
C TYR A 590 2.26 -20.05 1.38
N PRO A 591 2.44 -21.10 0.58
CA PRO A 591 2.57 -22.45 1.10
C PRO A 591 3.69 -22.60 2.15
N HIS A 592 4.87 -22.05 1.87
CA HIS A 592 6.06 -22.19 2.69
C HIS A 592 6.69 -20.83 2.98
N VAL A 593 6.83 -20.50 4.28
CA VAL A 593 7.36 -19.20 4.72
C VAL A 593 8.64 -19.40 5.52
N TYR A 594 9.65 -18.58 5.18
CA TYR A 594 10.89 -18.41 5.92
C TYR A 594 10.89 -17.00 6.51
N LEU A 595 10.78 -16.90 7.83
CA LEU A 595 10.83 -15.65 8.57
C LEU A 595 12.23 -15.49 9.13
N ILE A 596 13.01 -14.55 8.59
CA ILE A 596 14.43 -14.37 8.90
C ILE A 596 14.66 -13.22 9.86
N GLY A 597 15.74 -13.30 10.62
CA GLY A 597 16.16 -12.26 11.55
C GLY A 597 15.21 -12.07 12.74
N ALA A 598 14.68 -13.16 13.30
CA ALA A 598 13.90 -13.12 14.52
C ALA A 598 14.81 -12.89 15.75
N GLU A 599 15.22 -11.63 15.95
CA GLU A 599 16.24 -11.20 16.90
C GLU A 599 15.84 -9.91 17.61
N GLU A 600 16.28 -9.74 18.86
CA GLU A 600 16.15 -8.48 19.59
C GLU A 600 16.85 -7.35 18.81
N GLY A 601 16.18 -6.20 18.68
CA GLY A 601 16.64 -5.06 17.89
C GLY A 601 16.30 -5.11 16.40
N ILE A 602 15.83 -6.27 15.88
CA ILE A 602 15.35 -6.44 14.51
C ILE A 602 13.83 -6.72 14.52
N LEU A 603 13.41 -7.79 15.19
CA LEU A 603 12.02 -8.16 15.41
C LEU A 603 11.87 -8.71 16.84
N PRO A 604 11.50 -7.87 17.82
CA PRO A 604 11.08 -6.47 17.73
C PRO A 604 12.18 -5.49 17.32
N HIS A 605 11.82 -4.40 16.65
CA HIS A 605 12.76 -3.38 16.21
C HIS A 605 13.27 -2.55 17.40
N SER A 606 14.55 -2.12 17.37
CA SER A 606 15.19 -1.36 18.46
C SER A 606 14.40 -0.12 18.89
N VAL A 607 13.95 0.69 17.94
CA VAL A 607 13.13 1.88 18.21
C VAL A 607 11.81 1.53 18.91
N SER A 608 11.17 0.43 18.51
CA SER A 608 9.93 -0.03 19.17
C SER A 608 10.18 -0.54 20.58
N ILE A 609 11.35 -1.13 20.85
CA ILE A 609 11.77 -1.53 22.20
C ILE A 609 11.96 -0.29 23.07
N GLU A 610 12.67 0.73 22.57
CA GLU A 610 12.94 1.97 23.29
C GLU A 610 11.64 2.75 23.59
N ASN A 611 10.69 2.77 22.67
CA ASN A 611 9.39 3.45 22.84
C ASN A 611 8.36 2.62 23.65
N GLY A 612 8.62 1.35 23.91
CA GLY A 612 7.68 0.44 24.57
C GLY A 612 6.61 -0.14 23.64
N ASP A 613 6.72 0.02 22.32
CA ASP A 613 5.74 -0.42 21.32
C ASP A 613 5.86 -1.90 20.93
N ILE A 614 6.07 -2.76 21.92
CA ILE A 614 6.26 -4.21 21.72
C ILE A 614 5.00 -4.88 21.17
N GLU A 615 3.83 -4.35 21.51
CA GLU A 615 2.56 -4.92 21.06
C GLU A 615 2.39 -4.86 19.55
N GLU A 616 2.82 -3.78 18.89
CA GLU A 616 2.75 -3.67 17.43
C GLU A 616 3.74 -4.63 16.76
N GLU A 617 4.96 -4.74 17.26
CA GLU A 617 5.96 -5.70 16.76
C GLU A 617 5.48 -7.16 16.95
N ARG A 618 4.76 -7.45 18.06
CA ARG A 618 4.16 -8.77 18.25
C ARG A 618 3.04 -9.05 17.26
N ARG A 619 2.21 -8.06 16.91
CA ARG A 619 1.23 -8.19 15.82
C ARG A 619 1.94 -8.41 14.49
N LEU A 620 3.09 -7.78 14.26
CA LEU A 620 3.89 -7.99 13.06
C LEU A 620 4.44 -9.42 12.97
N MET A 621 4.92 -9.97 14.09
CA MET A 621 5.28 -11.40 14.18
C MET A 621 4.07 -12.30 13.90
N TYR A 622 2.91 -12.03 14.49
CA TYR A 622 1.64 -12.72 14.22
C TYR A 622 1.26 -12.66 12.74
N VAL A 623 1.38 -11.49 12.10
CA VAL A 623 1.16 -11.35 10.65
C VAL A 623 2.09 -12.26 9.89
N GLY A 624 3.40 -12.27 10.19
CA GLY A 624 4.39 -13.14 9.54
C GLY A 624 4.04 -14.62 9.64
N ILE A 625 3.74 -15.10 10.85
CA ILE A 625 3.33 -16.49 11.11
C ILE A 625 2.10 -16.87 10.28
N THR A 626 1.08 -16.00 10.26
CA THR A 626 -0.19 -16.25 9.56
C THR A 626 -0.13 -16.11 8.04
N ARG A 627 1.05 -15.76 7.47
CA ARG A 627 1.27 -15.84 6.00
C ARG A 627 1.49 -17.28 5.53
N ALA A 628 1.94 -18.17 6.42
CA ALA A 628 2.21 -19.56 6.09
C ALA A 628 0.93 -20.39 6.01
N LYS A 629 0.84 -21.25 4.97
CA LYS A 629 -0.25 -22.24 4.81
C LYS A 629 0.15 -23.59 5.35
N ARG A 630 1.34 -24.10 4.99
CA ARG A 630 1.79 -25.48 5.25
C ARG A 630 2.98 -25.55 6.19
N SER A 631 4.04 -24.77 5.93
CA SER A 631 5.25 -24.80 6.78
C SER A 631 5.75 -23.40 7.11
N LEU A 632 6.32 -23.26 8.29
CA LEU A 632 6.97 -22.06 8.78
C LEU A 632 8.34 -22.40 9.32
N THR A 633 9.36 -21.73 8.79
CA THR A 633 10.72 -21.74 9.32
C THR A 633 11.07 -20.34 9.83
N VAL A 634 11.52 -20.26 11.08
CA VAL A 634 11.99 -19.01 11.71
C VAL A 634 13.48 -19.13 11.92
N THR A 635 14.25 -18.12 11.51
CA THR A 635 15.69 -18.10 11.69
C THR A 635 16.15 -16.91 12.52
N HIS A 636 17.23 -17.09 13.25
CA HIS A 636 17.94 -16.03 13.98
C HIS A 636 19.45 -16.31 13.98
N CYS A 637 20.26 -15.26 14.07
CA CYS A 637 21.71 -15.37 14.11
C CYS A 637 22.25 -15.32 15.53
N HIS A 638 23.40 -15.97 15.75
CA HIS A 638 24.16 -15.84 16.98
C HIS A 638 24.90 -14.50 17.07
N LYS A 639 25.39 -14.01 15.91
CA LYS A 639 26.08 -12.72 15.79
C LYS A 639 25.75 -12.04 14.47
N ARG A 640 25.74 -10.70 14.46
CA ARG A 640 25.57 -9.86 13.26
C ARG A 640 26.60 -8.76 13.21
N ARG A 641 26.87 -8.23 12.01
CA ARG A 641 27.68 -7.03 11.82
C ARG A 641 26.85 -5.77 12.06
N LYS A 642 27.30 -4.94 13.00
CA LYS A 642 26.79 -3.60 13.23
C LYS A 642 27.94 -2.59 13.09
N ALA A 643 27.80 -1.59 12.25
CA ALA A 643 28.84 -0.59 11.96
C ALA A 643 30.24 -1.19 11.63
N GLY A 644 30.30 -2.41 11.08
CA GLY A 644 31.54 -3.11 10.73
C GLY A 644 32.07 -4.08 11.77
N GLU A 645 31.56 -4.04 13.02
CA GLU A 645 31.96 -4.92 14.11
C GLU A 645 30.96 -6.07 14.34
N TRP A 646 31.44 -7.20 14.87
CA TRP A 646 30.60 -8.34 15.21
C TRP A 646 30.03 -8.18 16.59
N GLU A 647 28.70 -8.17 16.70
CA GLU A 647 27.96 -8.17 17.96
C GLU A 647 27.26 -9.52 18.13
N ILE A 648 27.25 -10.04 19.38
CA ILE A 648 26.42 -11.19 19.78
C ILE A 648 24.99 -10.67 19.93
N ILE A 649 24.04 -11.36 19.29
CA ILE A 649 22.64 -10.94 19.27
C ILE A 649 21.79 -11.97 20.03
N GLU A 650 20.83 -11.49 20.81
CA GLU A 650 19.85 -12.32 21.48
C GLU A 650 18.72 -12.73 20.53
N PRO A 651 18.22 -13.98 20.62
CA PRO A 651 17.02 -14.38 19.91
C PRO A 651 15.83 -13.49 20.29
N SER A 652 14.94 -13.26 19.34
CA SER A 652 13.69 -12.54 19.58
C SER A 652 12.92 -13.15 20.76
N ARG A 653 12.41 -12.27 21.64
CA ARG A 653 11.50 -12.68 22.71
C ARG A 653 10.28 -13.44 22.20
N PHE A 654 9.84 -13.16 20.98
CA PHE A 654 8.70 -13.82 20.33
C PHE A 654 8.96 -15.32 20.05
N ILE A 655 10.21 -15.76 19.92
CA ILE A 655 10.55 -17.19 19.81
C ILE A 655 10.19 -17.92 21.10
N ASN A 656 10.38 -17.29 22.27
CA ASN A 656 10.04 -17.89 23.57
C ASN A 656 8.51 -17.93 23.83
N GLU A 657 7.73 -17.18 23.05
CA GLU A 657 6.27 -17.18 23.10
C GLU A 657 5.64 -18.29 22.23
N LEU A 658 6.45 -19.00 21.42
CA LEU A 658 5.99 -20.11 20.60
C LEU A 658 5.77 -21.37 21.43
N PRO A 659 4.78 -22.24 21.09
CA PRO A 659 4.52 -23.48 21.79
C PRO A 659 5.65 -24.49 21.54
N LEU A 660 6.41 -24.82 22.56
CA LEU A 660 7.59 -25.70 22.48
C LEU A 660 7.29 -27.08 21.86
N ALA A 661 6.11 -27.64 22.14
CA ALA A 661 5.68 -28.93 21.61
C ALA A 661 5.49 -28.95 20.08
N ASP A 662 5.26 -27.78 19.48
CA ASP A 662 5.03 -27.63 18.04
C ASP A 662 6.29 -27.17 17.27
N CYS A 663 7.43 -27.00 17.96
CA CYS A 663 8.67 -26.47 17.41
C CYS A 663 9.80 -27.50 17.38
N ARG A 664 10.58 -27.49 16.29
CA ARG A 664 11.86 -28.20 16.18
C ARG A 664 13.01 -27.21 16.12
N TYR A 665 13.98 -27.32 16.99
CA TYR A 665 15.12 -26.41 17.08
C TYR A 665 16.35 -27.04 16.44
N PHE A 666 17.07 -26.25 15.63
CA PHE A 666 18.32 -26.64 14.96
C PHE A 666 19.40 -25.58 15.20
N GLY A 667 20.67 -25.98 15.18
CA GLY A 667 21.82 -25.06 15.23
C GLY A 667 22.23 -24.59 16.63
N ARG A 668 21.53 -24.97 17.71
CA ARG A 668 22.00 -24.68 19.10
C ARG A 668 23.32 -25.35 19.36
N ALA A 669 24.32 -24.58 19.84
CA ALA A 669 25.55 -25.12 20.41
C ALA A 669 25.20 -25.91 21.69
N GLN A 670 25.32 -27.22 21.59
CA GLN A 670 25.31 -28.22 22.64
C GLN A 670 24.50 -27.94 23.91
N GLY A 671 23.36 -28.60 24.01
CA GLY A 671 22.56 -28.83 25.18
C GLY A 671 21.17 -29.29 24.79
N GLU A 672 21.00 -30.60 24.62
CA GLU A 672 19.76 -31.36 24.46
C GLU A 672 19.16 -31.54 23.07
N ALA A 673 19.03 -32.81 22.75
CA ALA A 673 18.55 -33.52 21.59
C ALA A 673 19.56 -33.65 20.44
N GLN A 674 20.51 -34.53 20.57
CA GLN A 674 21.28 -35.13 19.48
C GLN A 674 20.32 -35.78 18.48
N ILE A 675 20.16 -35.16 17.30
CA ILE A 675 19.87 -35.98 16.13
C ILE A 675 21.06 -36.94 16.01
N SER A 676 20.79 -38.21 16.10
CA SER A 676 21.87 -39.20 16.06
C SER A 676 22.70 -38.99 14.79
N LYS A 677 24.02 -39.06 14.88
CA LYS A 677 24.93 -38.96 13.73
C LYS A 677 24.50 -39.89 12.59
N THR A 678 23.76 -40.93 12.87
CA THR A 678 23.17 -41.90 11.95
C THR A 678 22.02 -41.33 11.10
N GLU A 679 21.15 -40.48 11.65
CA GLU A 679 20.07 -39.82 10.82
C GLU A 679 20.59 -38.73 9.93
N GLY A 680 21.56 -37.93 10.40
CA GLY A 680 22.24 -36.94 9.59
C GLY A 680 23.05 -37.56 8.45
N ALA A 681 23.79 -38.63 8.73
CA ALA A 681 24.55 -39.38 7.73
C ALA A 681 23.62 -40.10 6.69
N SER A 682 22.48 -40.63 7.16
CA SER A 682 21.49 -41.25 6.28
C SER A 682 20.84 -40.24 5.30
N LYS A 683 20.50 -39.05 5.76
CA LYS A 683 19.97 -37.98 4.91
C LYS A 683 21.01 -37.43 3.91
N LEU A 684 22.26 -37.28 4.35
CA LEU A 684 23.37 -36.89 3.44
C LEU A 684 23.68 -38.00 2.43
N ALA A 685 23.65 -39.25 2.80
CA ALA A 685 23.85 -40.37 1.90
C ALA A 685 22.71 -40.53 0.87
N SER A 686 21.46 -40.28 1.25
CA SER A 686 20.32 -40.29 0.34
C SER A 686 20.37 -39.11 -0.65
N LEU A 687 20.81 -37.92 -0.20
CA LEU A 687 21.02 -36.77 -1.10
C LEU A 687 22.18 -37.00 -2.09
N SER A 688 23.29 -37.55 -1.63
CA SER A 688 24.42 -37.88 -2.51
C SER A 688 24.10 -39.01 -3.49
N ALA A 689 23.30 -40.00 -3.10
CA ALA A 689 22.79 -41.04 -3.98
C ALA A 689 21.82 -40.51 -5.04
N MET A 690 20.95 -39.55 -4.69
CA MET A 690 20.07 -38.86 -5.65
C MET A 690 20.84 -38.00 -6.64
N LEU A 691 21.89 -37.33 -6.20
CA LEU A 691 22.75 -36.52 -7.07
C LEU A 691 23.61 -37.41 -8.00
N ALA A 692 24.11 -38.53 -7.51
CA ALA A 692 24.85 -39.52 -8.31
C ALA A 692 23.96 -40.25 -9.33
N ALA A 693 22.67 -40.48 -9.02
CA ALA A 693 21.73 -41.06 -9.95
C ALA A 693 21.36 -40.13 -11.13
N LYS A 694 21.46 -38.79 -10.92
CA LYS A 694 21.25 -37.78 -11.98
C LYS A 694 22.50 -37.52 -12.84
N ALA A 695 23.66 -37.99 -12.46
CA ALA A 695 24.93 -37.74 -13.16
C ALA A 695 25.30 -38.86 -14.19
N LYS A 696 24.46 -39.87 -14.43
CA LYS A 696 24.67 -40.82 -15.50
C LYS A 696 24.03 -40.27 -16.79
N PRO A 697 24.81 -40.02 -17.85
CA PRO A 697 24.29 -39.68 -19.17
C PRO A 697 23.53 -40.88 -19.81
N PRO A 698 22.62 -40.63 -20.76
CA PRO A 698 21.75 -41.62 -21.38
C PRO A 698 22.51 -42.68 -22.18
#